data_444bae7463e452fd35e823b6cceaf5c7
#
_entry.id   444bae7463e452fd35e823b6cceaf5c7
#
_cell.length_a   1.000
_cell.length_b   1.000
_cell.length_c   1.000
_cell.angle_alpha   90.00
_cell.angle_beta   90.00
_cell.angle_gamma   90.00
#
_symmetry.space_group_name_H-M   'P 1'
#
loop_
_entity.id
_entity.type
_entity.pdbx_description
1 polymer ?
#
loop_
_entity_poly.entity_id
_entity_poly.type
_entity_poly.pdbx_seq_one_letter_code
_entity_poly.pdbx_strand_id
1 'polypeptide(L)'
;MKQSSCFLLILLFNCYTCFTQCIISGYIQDAENGEKLIGANIFSKNDLSGTVSNAYGFFSISLPEGDHTLYFSYVGYETMELNIDLKADLQKVIELKPSIDIEEVTISANSFSRNINSTQMSSINISVEEIKRIPALLGEVDVIKAIQLLPGVQSGTEGASGLYVRGGGPDQNLILLDGTPVYNASHLFGFFSVFNADAINNIELIKGGFPARYGGRLSSVLDISLKEGNMKKFSGSGSLGLISSRLTLEGPIIKDKTSFIVSARRTYLDYLIQPFLRSLGGNDQYTSQGYFFYDLNAKINHKFSYKDRLYFSVYSGSDKFYLKQDPYTYLYDGNLFTEESNSGLGWGNVTSALRWNHQFNNKLFSNTTLTYSQYNFRVNEFMEEIAETDSGTFSEVNSLEFLSGIEDYAAKIDFDYIPVPDHYIRFGISNTYHTFKPGASTIKLIDMELEDIDTITGQENIPANEISAYIEDDYKISSNLKVNLGLHYSGFLANRKYYQSLQPRAALRYLISESLSVKASYSYMQQYIHLLTNNNIGLPTDLWVPATDKILPQKSQQVALGISKHFQDKYKISIEGYYKSMNNLIEYKDGSSFMGQDENWEEKVETGKGWSYGGEVFLEKRFGKLSGWIGYTLSWTERQFSNMNAGNVFPYKYDRRHDVSLVANYPLNDKWEVSASWIYGTGTAHTLPTERYYGSGYQHFGMAFSGPNYYAFLGSNEFSGELEHIDSRNSIRAADYHRLDVSFCRTKQRKWGEGKWTLGVYNVYNRKNPFYYYIGYDMRGNRALKRVSLFPLIPSATWSFSF
;
A
#
# COMPACT_ATOMS: atom_id res chain seq x y z
N MET A 1 45.25 27.72 17.27
CA MET A 1 44.36 26.64 16.85
C MET A 1 44.81 25.30 17.45
N LYS A 2 44.65 25.08 18.71
CA LYS A 2 44.90 23.78 19.41
C LYS A 2 44.31 23.89 20.83
N GLN A 3 42.95 23.98 20.95
CA GLN A 3 42.30 23.94 22.27
C GLN A 3 40.82 23.50 22.22
N SER A 4 40.31 22.93 21.10
CA SER A 4 38.89 22.53 21.03
C SER A 4 38.64 21.01 20.97
N SER A 5 39.70 20.17 21.09
CA SER A 5 39.53 18.71 21.00
C SER A 5 39.42 17.94 22.31
N CYS A 6 39.55 18.64 23.47
CA CYS A 6 39.54 17.97 24.79
C CYS A 6 38.17 17.97 25.49
N PHE A 7 37.17 18.69 24.97
CA PHE A 7 35.85 18.79 25.66
C PHE A 7 34.86 17.66 25.27
N LEU A 8 35.18 16.86 24.25
CA LEU A 8 34.29 15.78 23.80
C LEU A 8 34.55 14.41 24.46
N LEU A 9 35.59 14.26 25.22
CA LEU A 9 36.02 13.00 25.86
C LEU A 9 35.67 12.88 27.35
N ILE A 10 35.19 13.93 28.00
CA ILE A 10 34.90 13.93 29.46
C ILE A 10 33.46 13.53 29.80
N LEU A 11 32.58 13.34 28.82
CA LEU A 11 31.16 12.98 29.06
C LEU A 11 30.87 11.47 29.12
N LEU A 12 31.89 10.60 29.12
CA LEU A 12 31.76 9.15 29.09
C LEU A 12 32.11 8.38 30.36
N PHE A 13 32.37 9.05 31.47
CA PHE A 13 32.62 8.37 32.76
C PHE A 13 31.65 8.83 33.85
N ASN A 14 30.38 8.45 33.70
CA ASN A 14 29.50 8.31 34.87
C ASN A 14 29.64 6.87 35.38
N CYS A 15 30.30 6.72 36.51
CA CYS A 15 30.42 5.46 37.23
C CYS A 15 29.01 5.09 37.76
N TYR A 16 28.27 4.31 37.02
CA TYR A 16 27.04 3.71 37.51
C TYR A 16 27.40 2.66 38.56
N THR A 17 26.91 2.82 39.78
CA THR A 17 26.82 1.71 40.75
C THR A 17 26.14 0.53 40.06
N CYS A 18 26.90 -0.53 39.81
CA CYS A 18 26.45 -1.77 39.22
C CYS A 18 25.53 -2.49 40.20
N PHE A 19 24.25 -2.16 40.23
CA PHE A 19 23.26 -3.10 40.73
C PHE A 19 23.27 -4.28 39.76
N THR A 20 23.41 -5.51 40.27
CA THR A 20 23.23 -6.73 39.48
C THR A 20 21.83 -6.71 38.87
N GLN A 21 21.74 -6.49 37.59
CA GLN A 21 20.47 -6.57 36.86
C GLN A 21 20.36 -7.92 36.20
N CYS A 22 19.25 -8.60 36.43
CA CYS A 22 18.89 -9.82 35.74
C CYS A 22 17.94 -9.53 34.59
N ILE A 23 17.99 -10.34 33.54
CA ILE A 23 17.21 -10.13 32.32
C ILE A 23 16.18 -11.22 32.18
N ILE A 24 14.93 -10.81 31.93
CA ILE A 24 13.87 -11.71 31.45
C ILE A 24 13.70 -11.45 29.97
N SER A 25 13.90 -12.49 29.16
CA SER A 25 13.72 -12.42 27.71
C SER A 25 12.92 -13.60 27.19
N GLY A 26 12.41 -13.48 25.96
CA GLY A 26 11.70 -14.58 25.33
C GLY A 26 10.68 -14.12 24.32
N TYR A 27 9.62 -14.91 24.16
CA TYR A 27 8.59 -14.63 23.16
C TYR A 27 7.21 -14.58 23.80
N ILE A 28 6.37 -13.66 23.28
CA ILE A 28 4.94 -13.61 23.61
C ILE A 28 4.16 -14.18 22.43
N GLN A 29 3.24 -15.09 22.70
CA GLN A 29 2.45 -15.78 21.69
C GLN A 29 1.02 -16.04 22.16
N ASP A 30 0.14 -16.27 21.19
CA ASP A 30 -1.24 -16.71 21.40
C ASP A 30 -1.27 -18.13 21.97
N ALA A 31 -2.04 -18.33 23.03
CA ALA A 31 -2.19 -19.61 23.70
C ALA A 31 -2.93 -20.67 22.86
N GLU A 32 -3.77 -20.28 21.92
CA GLU A 32 -4.60 -21.19 21.12
C GLU A 32 -3.93 -21.67 19.83
N ASN A 33 -3.12 -20.81 19.19
CA ASN A 33 -2.54 -21.10 17.87
C ASN A 33 -1.01 -21.02 17.83
N GLY A 34 -0.35 -20.39 18.84
CA GLY A 34 1.09 -20.23 18.94
C GLY A 34 1.65 -19.05 18.12
N GLU A 35 0.80 -18.21 17.53
CA GLU A 35 1.19 -17.04 16.74
C GLU A 35 1.84 -15.98 17.61
N LYS A 36 2.85 -15.27 17.06
CA LYS A 36 3.58 -14.26 17.81
C LYS A 36 2.78 -12.97 17.94
N LEU A 37 2.73 -12.43 19.16
CA LEU A 37 2.03 -11.18 19.47
C LEU A 37 3.01 -10.02 19.33
N ILE A 38 2.85 -9.25 18.25
CA ILE A 38 3.69 -8.13 17.86
C ILE A 38 3.31 -6.89 18.68
N GLY A 39 4.26 -6.37 19.48
CA GLY A 39 4.04 -5.20 20.29
C GLY A 39 3.15 -5.42 21.51
N ALA A 40 3.13 -6.63 22.05
CA ALA A 40 2.58 -6.87 23.37
C ALA A 40 3.35 -6.10 24.42
N ASN A 41 2.65 -5.55 25.42
CA ASN A 41 3.25 -4.79 26.51
C ASN A 41 3.70 -5.70 27.64
N ILE A 42 4.87 -5.43 28.16
CA ILE A 42 5.44 -6.06 29.36
C ILE A 42 5.79 -4.93 30.33
N PHE A 43 5.29 -4.98 31.55
CA PHE A 43 5.62 -3.97 32.54
C PHE A 43 5.66 -4.56 33.94
N SER A 44 6.56 -3.97 34.78
CA SER A 44 6.62 -4.19 36.21
C SER A 44 6.00 -2.99 36.89
N LYS A 45 4.99 -3.22 37.74
CA LYS A 45 4.31 -2.16 38.46
C LYS A 45 5.21 -1.59 39.57
N ASN A 46 6.02 -2.46 40.16
CA ASN A 46 6.89 -2.08 41.28
C ASN A 46 8.08 -1.23 40.82
N ASP A 47 8.65 -1.56 39.67
CA ASP A 47 9.89 -0.91 39.19
C ASP A 47 9.61 0.22 38.19
N LEU A 48 8.34 0.49 37.83
CA LEU A 48 7.95 1.44 36.78
C LEU A 48 8.72 1.24 35.48
N SER A 49 9.13 -0.01 35.23
CA SER A 49 9.90 -0.43 34.08
C SER A 49 9.01 -1.23 33.12
N GLY A 50 9.21 -1.04 31.84
CA GLY A 50 8.43 -1.77 30.84
C GLY A 50 9.11 -1.81 29.49
N THR A 51 8.74 -2.81 28.69
CA THR A 51 9.17 -3.01 27.31
C THR A 51 7.99 -3.48 26.45
N VAL A 52 8.21 -3.58 25.14
CA VAL A 52 7.24 -4.15 24.20
C VAL A 52 7.88 -5.25 23.40
N SER A 53 7.10 -6.24 22.97
CA SER A 53 7.60 -7.25 22.05
C SER A 53 7.87 -6.63 20.67
N ASN A 54 8.96 -7.02 20.03
CA ASN A 54 9.33 -6.56 18.70
C ASN A 54 8.40 -7.14 17.60
N ALA A 55 8.69 -6.86 16.32
CA ALA A 55 7.93 -7.36 15.17
C ALA A 55 7.89 -8.90 15.05
N TYR A 56 8.63 -9.61 15.89
CA TYR A 56 8.73 -11.07 15.92
C TYR A 56 8.25 -11.68 17.24
N GLY A 57 7.59 -10.88 18.08
CA GLY A 57 7.11 -11.28 19.41
C GLY A 57 8.21 -11.45 20.44
N PHE A 58 9.48 -11.13 20.10
CA PHE A 58 10.58 -11.18 21.07
C PHE A 58 10.55 -9.98 22.02
N PHE A 59 10.79 -10.21 23.31
CA PHE A 59 10.94 -9.18 24.31
C PHE A 59 12.17 -9.42 25.19
N SER A 60 12.67 -8.35 25.76
CA SER A 60 13.72 -8.38 26.77
C SER A 60 13.48 -7.23 27.76
N ILE A 61 13.50 -7.53 29.06
CA ILE A 61 13.38 -6.54 30.14
C ILE A 61 14.43 -6.84 31.21
N SER A 62 15.15 -5.79 31.64
CA SER A 62 16.14 -5.89 32.69
C SER A 62 15.56 -5.33 33.98
N LEU A 63 15.68 -6.07 35.08
CA LEU A 63 15.15 -5.75 36.40
C LEU A 63 16.21 -6.00 37.44
N PRO A 64 16.16 -5.35 38.61
CA PRO A 64 17.00 -5.69 39.76
C PRO A 64 16.82 -7.15 40.15
N GLU A 65 17.74 -7.70 40.90
CA GLU A 65 17.56 -8.99 41.59
C GLU A 65 16.48 -8.87 42.68
N GLY A 66 15.56 -9.87 42.77
CA GLY A 66 14.50 -9.93 43.76
C GLY A 66 13.13 -10.32 43.22
N ASP A 67 12.10 -10.06 44.00
CA ASP A 67 10.72 -10.39 43.71
C ASP A 67 10.06 -9.34 42.81
N HIS A 68 9.56 -9.75 41.65
CA HIS A 68 8.88 -8.90 40.71
C HIS A 68 7.53 -9.47 40.28
N THR A 69 6.56 -8.57 40.08
CA THR A 69 5.29 -8.90 39.43
C THR A 69 5.27 -8.25 38.05
N LEU A 70 5.29 -9.08 37.03
CA LEU A 70 5.22 -8.69 35.61
C LEU A 70 3.83 -8.89 35.06
N TYR A 71 3.38 -7.91 34.31
CA TYR A 71 2.11 -7.95 33.58
C TYR A 71 2.41 -8.01 32.09
N PHE A 72 1.79 -8.97 31.42
CA PHE A 72 1.83 -9.15 29.97
C PHE A 72 0.45 -8.89 29.40
N SER A 73 0.33 -7.90 28.52
CA SER A 73 -0.96 -7.51 27.95
C SER A 73 -0.91 -7.26 26.46
N TYR A 74 -1.98 -7.63 25.78
CA TYR A 74 -2.15 -7.38 24.36
C TYR A 74 -3.65 -7.14 24.06
N VAL A 75 -3.95 -6.34 23.03
CA VAL A 75 -5.36 -6.02 22.67
C VAL A 75 -6.09 -7.27 22.25
N GLY A 76 -7.26 -7.55 22.83
CA GLY A 76 -8.04 -8.75 22.56
C GLY A 76 -7.61 -10.00 23.34
N TYR A 77 -6.72 -9.86 24.34
CA TYR A 77 -6.22 -10.94 25.18
C TYR A 77 -6.37 -10.63 26.66
N GLU A 78 -6.48 -11.69 27.46
CA GLU A 78 -6.44 -11.59 28.92
C GLU A 78 -5.04 -11.13 29.36
N THR A 79 -5.00 -10.19 30.30
CA THR A 79 -3.71 -9.79 30.91
C THR A 79 -3.19 -10.90 31.80
N MET A 80 -1.98 -11.36 31.53
CA MET A 80 -1.29 -12.37 32.34
C MET A 80 -0.42 -11.70 33.39
N GLU A 81 -0.59 -12.11 34.66
CA GLU A 81 0.27 -11.74 35.77
C GLU A 81 1.27 -12.86 36.03
N LEU A 82 2.56 -12.51 36.14
CA LEU A 82 3.64 -13.42 36.45
C LEU A 82 4.44 -12.91 37.67
N ASN A 83 4.34 -13.61 38.80
CA ASN A 83 5.16 -13.38 39.98
C ASN A 83 6.44 -14.22 39.86
N ILE A 84 7.60 -13.58 40.10
CA ILE A 84 8.88 -14.21 39.87
C ILE A 84 9.93 -13.65 40.88
N ASP A 85 10.70 -14.55 41.49
CA ASP A 85 11.91 -14.25 42.23
C ASP A 85 13.11 -14.34 41.29
N LEU A 86 13.63 -13.20 40.87
CA LEU A 86 14.65 -13.06 39.83
C LEU A 86 16.05 -13.10 40.44
N LYS A 87 16.75 -14.23 40.34
CA LYS A 87 18.11 -14.45 40.84
C LYS A 87 19.16 -14.55 39.75
N ALA A 88 18.73 -14.76 38.52
CA ALA A 88 19.57 -14.88 37.34
C ALA A 88 18.76 -14.56 36.10
N ASP A 89 19.42 -14.41 34.95
CA ASP A 89 18.77 -14.26 33.66
C ASP A 89 17.79 -15.40 33.38
N LEU A 90 16.59 -15.07 32.91
CA LEU A 90 15.53 -16.02 32.65
C LEU A 90 15.01 -15.89 31.22
N GLN A 91 14.87 -17.03 30.55
CA GLN A 91 14.18 -17.12 29.26
C GLN A 91 12.81 -17.79 29.42
N LYS A 92 11.75 -17.16 28.89
CA LYS A 92 10.38 -17.67 29.01
C LYS A 92 9.53 -17.38 27.81
N VAL A 93 8.73 -18.36 27.37
CA VAL A 93 7.64 -18.14 26.43
C VAL A 93 6.39 -17.81 27.21
N ILE A 94 5.75 -16.73 26.88
CA ILE A 94 4.51 -16.22 27.48
C ILE A 94 3.38 -16.50 26.53
N GLU A 95 2.37 -17.24 26.99
CA GLU A 95 1.16 -17.55 26.22
C GLU A 95 0.00 -16.75 26.75
N LEU A 96 -0.54 -15.81 25.95
CA LEU A 96 -1.72 -15.05 26.29
C LEU A 96 -2.95 -15.72 25.71
N LYS A 97 -4.03 -15.77 26.49
CA LYS A 97 -5.32 -16.31 26.07
C LYS A 97 -6.16 -15.22 25.41
N PRO A 98 -6.76 -15.46 24.23
CA PRO A 98 -7.74 -14.55 23.66
C PRO A 98 -8.89 -14.29 24.65
N SER A 99 -9.31 -13.03 24.79
CA SER A 99 -10.48 -12.68 25.61
C SER A 99 -11.74 -12.75 24.77
N ILE A 100 -12.73 -13.53 25.20
CA ILE A 100 -14.02 -13.68 24.56
C ILE A 100 -15.01 -12.61 25.05
N ASP A 101 -14.80 -12.07 26.24
CA ASP A 101 -15.69 -11.08 26.86
C ASP A 101 -15.28 -9.64 26.54
N ILE A 102 -16.07 -9.00 25.72
CA ILE A 102 -15.95 -7.56 25.41
C ILE A 102 -16.46 -6.70 26.59
N GLU A 103 -17.15 -7.28 27.58
CA GLU A 103 -17.92 -6.48 28.56
C GLU A 103 -17.18 -6.11 29.85
N GLU A 104 -16.17 -6.84 30.29
CA GLU A 104 -15.48 -6.47 31.53
C GLU A 104 -14.08 -7.08 31.70
N VAL A 105 -13.22 -6.87 30.70
CA VAL A 105 -11.81 -6.94 31.05
C VAL A 105 -11.53 -5.70 31.89
N THR A 106 -11.13 -5.89 33.13
CA THR A 106 -10.50 -4.85 33.94
C THR A 106 -9.25 -4.45 33.17
N ILE A 107 -9.46 -3.55 32.23
CA ILE A 107 -8.45 -3.13 31.30
C ILE A 107 -7.53 -2.31 32.15
N SER A 108 -6.43 -2.91 32.49
CA SER A 108 -5.28 -2.11 32.83
C SER A 108 -5.13 -1.06 31.71
N ALA A 109 -4.95 0.19 32.09
CA ALA A 109 -4.75 1.39 31.25
C ALA A 109 -3.75 1.24 30.09
N ASN A 110 -3.34 0.03 29.75
CA ASN A 110 -2.11 -0.32 29.06
C ASN A 110 -2.25 -0.45 27.53
N SER A 111 -3.43 -0.74 26.98
CA SER A 111 -3.54 -0.87 25.51
C SER A 111 -3.45 0.49 24.80
N PHE A 112 -3.92 1.53 25.46
CA PHE A 112 -3.72 2.90 24.99
C PHE A 112 -2.37 3.49 25.43
N SER A 113 -1.77 2.98 26.51
CA SER A 113 -0.48 3.44 27.02
C SER A 113 0.67 3.23 26.03
N ARG A 114 0.59 2.21 25.14
CA ARG A 114 1.59 2.00 24.09
C ARG A 114 1.77 3.23 23.20
N ASN A 115 0.68 3.83 22.74
CA ASN A 115 0.74 4.99 21.83
C ASN A 115 1.23 6.26 22.54
N ILE A 116 0.94 6.39 23.84
CA ILE A 116 1.45 7.49 24.68
C ILE A 116 2.93 7.27 24.99
N ASN A 117 3.33 6.05 25.33
CA ASN A 117 4.68 5.73 25.80
C ASN A 117 5.71 5.54 24.68
N SER A 118 5.28 5.29 23.44
CA SER A 118 6.15 5.19 22.28
C SER A 118 6.62 6.56 21.82
N THR A 119 7.90 6.67 21.44
CA THR A 119 8.45 7.83 20.71
C THR A 119 7.91 7.89 19.29
N GLN A 120 7.48 6.76 18.75
CA GLN A 120 6.92 6.69 17.41
C GLN A 120 5.71 7.62 17.26
N MET A 121 5.82 8.59 16.36
CA MET A 121 4.77 9.54 16.03
C MET A 121 4.07 9.11 14.76
N SER A 122 2.78 9.43 14.61
CA SER A 122 1.99 9.20 13.40
C SER A 122 1.95 7.73 12.95
N SER A 123 2.12 6.78 13.88
CA SER A 123 1.95 5.33 13.62
C SER A 123 0.58 4.88 14.09
N ILE A 124 -0.11 4.12 13.24
CA ILE A 124 -1.43 3.54 13.52
C ILE A 124 -1.37 2.05 13.21
N ASN A 125 -1.73 1.24 14.21
CA ASN A 125 -1.94 -0.20 14.05
C ASN A 125 -3.45 -0.46 14.01
N ILE A 126 -3.90 -1.16 12.98
CA ILE A 126 -5.29 -1.58 12.83
C ILE A 126 -5.33 -3.11 12.87
N SER A 127 -6.20 -3.66 13.69
CA SER A 127 -6.40 -5.11 13.72
C SER A 127 -7.20 -5.57 12.50
N VAL A 128 -6.94 -6.79 12.06
CA VAL A 128 -7.68 -7.40 10.94
C VAL A 128 -9.16 -7.57 11.30
N GLU A 129 -9.47 -7.80 12.56
CA GLU A 129 -10.84 -7.90 13.07
C GLU A 129 -11.61 -6.58 12.93
N GLU A 130 -10.96 -5.44 13.19
CA GLU A 130 -11.56 -4.12 12.97
C GLU A 130 -11.82 -3.88 11.48
N ILE A 131 -10.88 -4.26 10.60
CA ILE A 131 -11.04 -4.15 9.14
C ILE A 131 -12.22 -5.00 8.63
N LYS A 132 -12.38 -6.22 9.13
CA LYS A 132 -13.45 -7.14 8.75
C LYS A 132 -14.85 -6.66 9.17
N ARG A 133 -14.96 -5.72 10.10
CA ARG A 133 -16.23 -5.10 10.52
C ARG A 133 -16.65 -3.92 9.66
N ILE A 134 -15.72 -3.28 8.94
CA ILE A 134 -16.03 -2.12 8.10
C ILE A 134 -16.89 -2.56 6.92
N PRO A 135 -17.99 -1.83 6.59
CA PRO A 135 -18.76 -2.10 5.39
C PRO A 135 -17.91 -2.07 4.13
N ALA A 136 -18.01 -3.08 3.29
CA ALA A 136 -17.12 -3.32 2.18
C ALA A 136 -17.82 -3.21 0.82
N LEU A 137 -17.13 -2.64 -0.19
CA LEU A 137 -17.60 -2.57 -1.56
C LEU A 137 -17.84 -3.99 -2.10
N LEU A 138 -19.05 -4.27 -2.59
CA LEU A 138 -19.45 -5.58 -3.11
C LEU A 138 -19.24 -6.75 -2.13
N GLY A 139 -19.10 -6.44 -0.82
CA GLY A 139 -18.85 -7.42 0.24
C GLY A 139 -17.40 -7.93 0.33
N GLU A 140 -16.46 -7.34 -0.44
CA GLU A 140 -15.04 -7.70 -0.40
C GLU A 140 -14.28 -6.84 0.60
N VAL A 141 -13.78 -7.47 1.68
CA VAL A 141 -12.99 -6.80 2.72
C VAL A 141 -11.65 -6.33 2.15
N ASP A 142 -11.36 -5.05 2.28
CA ASP A 142 -10.19 -4.42 1.67
C ASP A 142 -9.35 -3.65 2.69
N VAL A 143 -8.08 -4.03 2.79
CA VAL A 143 -7.12 -3.46 3.74
C VAL A 143 -6.80 -1.99 3.43
N ILE A 144 -6.53 -1.66 2.16
CA ILE A 144 -6.18 -0.30 1.77
C ILE A 144 -7.37 0.65 1.98
N LYS A 145 -8.59 0.20 1.65
CA LYS A 145 -9.80 1.01 1.88
C LYS A 145 -10.06 1.28 3.37
N ALA A 146 -9.75 0.32 4.24
CA ALA A 146 -9.83 0.55 5.67
C ALA A 146 -8.79 1.60 6.14
N ILE A 147 -7.58 1.54 5.59
CA ILE A 147 -6.51 2.52 5.87
C ILE A 147 -6.89 3.91 5.36
N GLN A 148 -7.59 4.02 4.23
CA GLN A 148 -8.09 5.30 3.69
C GLN A 148 -9.11 6.00 4.62
N LEU A 149 -9.66 5.33 5.62
CA LEU A 149 -10.54 5.91 6.65
C LEU A 149 -9.77 6.55 7.82
N LEU A 150 -8.44 6.58 7.75
CA LEU A 150 -7.58 7.19 8.77
C LEU A 150 -7.21 8.62 8.38
N PRO A 151 -7.06 9.53 9.36
CA PRO A 151 -6.66 10.91 9.06
C PRO A 151 -5.26 10.96 8.41
N GLY A 152 -5.09 11.90 7.48
CA GLY A 152 -3.86 12.08 6.69
C GLY A 152 -3.65 11.06 5.58
N VAL A 153 -4.64 10.19 5.33
CA VAL A 153 -4.66 9.23 4.22
C VAL A 153 -5.82 9.55 3.29
N GLN A 154 -5.55 9.72 2.04
CA GLN A 154 -6.57 10.06 1.04
C GLN A 154 -6.67 8.97 -0.02
N SER A 155 -7.87 8.75 -0.53
CA SER A 155 -8.11 8.02 -1.77
C SER A 155 -7.96 8.99 -2.95
N GLY A 156 -7.60 8.48 -4.11
CA GLY A 156 -7.65 9.29 -5.35
C GLY A 156 -9.08 9.57 -5.80
N THR A 157 -9.51 8.86 -6.84
CA THR A 157 -10.89 8.89 -7.34
C THR A 157 -11.80 7.97 -6.55
N GLU A 158 -13.12 8.04 -6.81
CA GLU A 158 -14.12 7.18 -6.18
C GLU A 158 -13.78 5.70 -6.34
N GLY A 159 -13.81 4.96 -5.23
CA GLY A 159 -13.57 3.53 -5.21
C GLY A 159 -12.11 3.10 -5.39
N ALA A 160 -11.17 4.00 -5.67
CA ALA A 160 -9.76 3.65 -5.90
C ALA A 160 -9.05 3.20 -4.62
N SER A 161 -8.18 2.18 -4.74
CA SER A 161 -7.28 1.70 -3.68
C SER A 161 -5.93 2.45 -3.65
N GLY A 162 -5.84 3.63 -4.27
CA GLY A 162 -4.66 4.48 -4.20
C GLY A 162 -4.39 4.94 -2.76
N LEU A 163 -3.12 4.95 -2.37
CA LEU A 163 -2.69 5.38 -1.05
C LEU A 163 -1.92 6.70 -1.18
N TYR A 164 -2.53 7.78 -0.74
CA TYR A 164 -1.94 9.13 -0.79
C TYR A 164 -1.82 9.66 0.62
N VAL A 165 -0.61 9.67 1.16
CA VAL A 165 -0.37 10.02 2.57
C VAL A 165 0.32 11.37 2.65
N ARG A 166 -0.30 12.33 3.36
CA ARG A 166 0.26 13.67 3.57
C ARG A 166 0.82 14.29 2.29
N GLY A 167 0.03 14.24 1.20
CA GLY A 167 0.35 14.83 -0.11
C GLY A 167 1.44 14.11 -0.91
N GLY A 168 1.83 12.91 -0.51
CA GLY A 168 2.72 12.06 -1.29
C GLY A 168 2.01 11.37 -2.45
N GLY A 169 2.76 11.07 -3.51
CA GLY A 169 2.33 10.24 -4.64
C GLY A 169 2.27 8.76 -4.28
N PRO A 170 1.73 7.90 -5.17
CA PRO A 170 1.63 6.47 -4.92
C PRO A 170 3.00 5.79 -4.77
N ASP A 171 4.01 6.23 -5.53
CA ASP A 171 5.39 5.76 -5.47
C ASP A 171 6.13 6.15 -4.18
N GLN A 172 5.63 7.15 -3.45
CA GLN A 172 6.25 7.67 -2.25
C GLN A 172 5.87 6.90 -0.98
N ASN A 173 5.07 5.85 -1.10
CA ASN A 173 4.70 4.96 -0.01
C ASN A 173 5.46 3.63 -0.12
N LEU A 174 6.09 3.21 0.97
CA LEU A 174 6.71 1.89 1.06
C LEU A 174 5.65 0.90 1.55
N ILE A 175 5.21 0.04 0.65
CA ILE A 175 4.23 -1.01 0.98
C ILE A 175 4.99 -2.33 1.07
N LEU A 176 4.98 -2.94 2.25
CA LEU A 176 5.68 -4.18 2.54
C LEU A 176 4.71 -5.31 2.89
N LEU A 177 4.96 -6.48 2.33
CA LEU A 177 4.32 -7.73 2.74
C LEU A 177 5.40 -8.70 3.25
N ASP A 178 5.36 -9.02 4.54
CA ASP A 178 6.42 -9.76 5.23
C ASP A 178 7.84 -9.18 4.97
N GLY A 179 7.95 -7.85 4.88
CA GLY A 179 9.20 -7.14 4.64
C GLY A 179 9.65 -7.05 3.19
N THR A 180 8.87 -7.60 2.23
CA THR A 180 9.12 -7.54 0.79
C THR A 180 8.30 -6.41 0.15
N PRO A 181 8.87 -5.53 -0.67
CA PRO A 181 8.15 -4.47 -1.37
C PRO A 181 7.07 -5.04 -2.31
N VAL A 182 5.88 -4.42 -2.30
CA VAL A 182 4.80 -4.65 -3.26
C VAL A 182 4.64 -3.39 -4.10
N TYR A 183 4.93 -3.47 -5.40
CA TYR A 183 5.01 -2.31 -6.28
C TYR A 183 3.66 -1.80 -6.76
N ASN A 184 2.73 -2.68 -7.06
CA ASN A 184 1.34 -2.33 -7.35
C ASN A 184 0.44 -3.06 -6.36
N ALA A 185 -0.17 -2.32 -5.45
CA ALA A 185 -0.99 -2.87 -4.38
C ALA A 185 -2.48 -2.99 -4.74
N SER A 186 -2.83 -3.01 -6.04
CA SER A 186 -4.22 -2.94 -6.46
C SER A 186 -4.61 -3.90 -7.58
N HIS A 187 -5.86 -4.38 -7.49
CA HIS A 187 -6.59 -5.14 -8.50
C HIS A 187 -7.69 -4.29 -9.14
N LEU A 188 -8.25 -4.77 -10.26
CA LEU A 188 -9.40 -4.19 -10.96
C LEU A 188 -9.23 -2.69 -11.17
N PHE A 189 -8.14 -2.29 -11.84
CA PHE A 189 -7.84 -0.88 -12.11
C PHE A 189 -7.85 0.02 -10.86
N GLY A 190 -7.45 -0.53 -9.71
CA GLY A 190 -7.39 0.19 -8.44
C GLY A 190 -8.62 0.05 -7.54
N PHE A 191 -9.63 -0.74 -7.89
CA PHE A 191 -10.84 -0.87 -7.06
C PHE A 191 -10.71 -1.81 -5.87
N PHE A 192 -9.75 -2.72 -5.86
CA PHE A 192 -9.48 -3.61 -4.73
C PHE A 192 -7.99 -3.68 -4.45
N SER A 193 -7.64 -3.93 -3.19
CA SER A 193 -6.24 -4.18 -2.83
C SER A 193 -5.85 -5.64 -3.04
N VAL A 194 -4.55 -5.85 -3.25
CA VAL A 194 -3.95 -7.19 -3.37
C VAL A 194 -3.90 -7.96 -2.04
N PHE A 195 -4.26 -7.32 -0.94
CA PHE A 195 -4.11 -7.87 0.40
C PHE A 195 -5.35 -8.66 0.83
N ASN A 196 -5.19 -9.98 0.97
CA ASN A 196 -6.24 -10.84 1.51
C ASN A 196 -6.24 -10.77 3.05
N ALA A 197 -7.25 -10.15 3.64
CA ALA A 197 -7.38 -9.95 5.08
C ALA A 197 -7.37 -11.27 5.90
N ASP A 198 -7.71 -12.41 5.32
CA ASP A 198 -7.72 -13.69 6.04
C ASP A 198 -6.30 -14.26 6.27
N ALA A 199 -5.33 -13.85 5.42
CA ALA A 199 -3.93 -14.24 5.54
C ALA A 199 -3.08 -13.30 6.41
N ILE A 200 -3.63 -12.13 6.82
CA ILE A 200 -2.88 -11.08 7.50
C ILE A 200 -3.00 -11.20 9.02
N ASN A 201 -1.89 -10.95 9.71
CA ASN A 201 -1.79 -10.84 11.16
C ASN A 201 -1.81 -9.40 11.63
N ASN A 202 -0.91 -8.55 11.10
CA ASN A 202 -0.74 -7.18 11.58
C ASN A 202 -0.58 -6.20 10.42
N ILE A 203 -1.08 -4.97 10.64
CA ILE A 203 -0.98 -3.87 9.70
C ILE A 203 -0.55 -2.63 10.46
N GLU A 204 0.63 -2.11 10.11
CA GLU A 204 1.16 -0.88 10.68
C GLU A 204 1.33 0.18 9.58
N LEU A 205 0.67 1.33 9.75
CA LEU A 205 0.84 2.50 8.91
C LEU A 205 1.66 3.56 9.65
N ILE A 206 2.78 4.00 9.08
CA ILE A 206 3.64 5.07 9.58
C ILE A 206 3.56 6.25 8.61
N LYS A 207 3.02 7.39 9.06
CA LYS A 207 2.83 8.62 8.25
C LYS A 207 3.87 9.72 8.55
N GLY A 208 4.70 9.52 9.56
CA GLY A 208 5.71 10.48 10.01
C GLY A 208 6.56 9.94 11.13
N GLY A 209 7.64 10.66 11.49
CA GLY A 209 8.58 10.18 12.49
C GLY A 209 9.18 8.82 12.10
N PHE A 210 9.56 8.67 10.85
CA PHE A 210 9.99 7.38 10.30
C PHE A 210 11.18 6.81 11.06
N PRO A 211 11.09 5.54 11.57
CA PRO A 211 12.25 4.85 12.11
C PRO A 211 13.37 4.73 11.07
N ALA A 212 14.64 4.77 11.54
CA ALA A 212 15.78 4.73 10.63
C ALA A 212 15.89 3.42 9.84
N ARG A 213 15.28 2.35 10.30
CA ARG A 213 15.21 1.04 9.61
C ARG A 213 14.48 1.05 8.27
N TYR A 214 13.64 2.07 8.00
CA TYR A 214 12.92 2.21 6.73
C TYR A 214 13.54 3.30 5.88
N GLY A 215 13.82 3.00 4.61
CA GLY A 215 14.37 3.92 3.62
C GLY A 215 13.66 3.83 2.26
N GLY A 216 14.16 4.58 1.28
CA GLY A 216 13.78 4.43 -0.12
C GLY A 216 12.41 5.00 -0.51
N ARG A 217 11.66 5.66 0.41
CA ARG A 217 10.38 6.31 0.10
C ARG A 217 10.23 7.60 0.91
N LEU A 218 9.30 8.49 0.48
CA LEU A 218 9.20 9.87 0.99
C LEU A 218 7.99 10.13 1.89
N SER A 219 6.95 9.29 1.86
CA SER A 219 5.64 9.69 2.38
C SER A 219 5.09 8.83 3.49
N SER A 220 5.08 7.52 3.32
CA SER A 220 4.62 6.59 4.36
C SER A 220 5.28 5.23 4.26
N VAL A 221 5.13 4.45 5.33
CA VAL A 221 5.42 3.02 5.33
C VAL A 221 4.16 2.28 5.75
N LEU A 222 3.76 1.32 4.95
CA LEU A 222 2.70 0.37 5.25
C LEU A 222 3.33 -1.01 5.38
N ASP A 223 3.49 -1.48 6.61
CA ASP A 223 4.10 -2.77 6.92
C ASP A 223 3.01 -3.79 7.27
N ILE A 224 2.87 -4.81 6.42
CA ILE A 224 1.85 -5.85 6.53
C ILE A 224 2.55 -7.18 6.78
N SER A 225 2.20 -7.84 7.89
CA SER A 225 2.71 -9.15 8.25
C SER A 225 1.66 -10.23 8.03
N LEU A 226 2.04 -11.32 7.36
CA LEU A 226 1.19 -12.50 7.21
C LEU A 226 1.15 -13.32 8.49
N LYS A 227 0.04 -14.02 8.72
CA LYS A 227 -0.09 -15.04 9.78
C LYS A 227 1.00 -16.08 9.65
N GLU A 228 1.40 -16.66 10.78
CA GLU A 228 2.41 -17.72 10.83
C GLU A 228 1.81 -19.13 10.66
N GLY A 229 0.47 -19.24 10.70
CA GLY A 229 -0.27 -20.49 10.71
C GLY A 229 -0.36 -21.14 12.11
N ASN A 230 -1.42 -21.90 12.33
CA ASN A 230 -1.71 -22.52 13.62
C ASN A 230 -0.75 -23.68 13.93
N MET A 231 0.03 -23.57 15.01
CA MET A 231 0.97 -24.60 15.44
C MET A 231 0.34 -25.75 16.23
N LYS A 232 -0.91 -25.58 16.70
CA LYS A 232 -1.53 -26.50 17.69
C LYS A 232 -2.63 -27.35 17.08
N LYS A 233 -3.46 -26.79 16.18
CA LYS A 233 -4.58 -27.48 15.54
C LYS A 233 -4.75 -27.08 14.09
N PHE A 234 -5.37 -27.95 13.31
CA PHE A 234 -5.81 -27.58 11.95
C PHE A 234 -7.06 -26.71 12.04
N SER A 235 -7.07 -25.61 11.30
CA SER A 235 -8.17 -24.67 11.23
C SER A 235 -8.29 -24.10 9.82
N GLY A 236 -9.45 -23.54 9.53
CA GLY A 236 -9.67 -22.92 8.24
C GLY A 236 -10.79 -21.91 8.28
N SER A 237 -10.76 -21.01 7.34
CA SER A 237 -11.81 -20.00 7.13
C SER A 237 -12.03 -19.78 5.64
N GLY A 238 -13.24 -19.34 5.31
CA GLY A 238 -13.54 -19.00 3.93
C GLY A 238 -14.73 -18.07 3.82
N SER A 239 -14.92 -17.50 2.62
CA SER A 239 -16.07 -16.69 2.30
C SER A 239 -16.50 -16.86 0.84
N LEU A 240 -17.81 -16.74 0.64
CA LEU A 240 -18.47 -16.69 -0.65
C LEU A 240 -19.24 -15.35 -0.73
N GLY A 241 -18.76 -14.45 -1.56
CA GLY A 241 -19.38 -13.15 -1.83
C GLY A 241 -20.02 -13.10 -3.22
N LEU A 242 -20.56 -11.93 -3.58
CA LEU A 242 -21.17 -11.74 -4.91
C LEU A 242 -20.17 -11.82 -6.05
N ILE A 243 -18.93 -11.36 -5.83
CA ILE A 243 -17.93 -11.24 -6.90
C ILE A 243 -16.68 -12.08 -6.68
N SER A 244 -16.46 -12.58 -5.46
CA SER A 244 -15.22 -13.25 -5.08
C SER A 244 -15.47 -14.37 -4.07
N SER A 245 -14.55 -15.32 -4.05
CA SER A 245 -14.44 -16.36 -3.03
C SER A 245 -13.05 -16.38 -2.43
N ARG A 246 -12.98 -16.70 -1.14
CA ARG A 246 -11.72 -16.84 -0.40
C ARG A 246 -11.72 -18.14 0.40
N LEU A 247 -10.55 -18.75 0.51
CA LEU A 247 -10.32 -19.93 1.34
C LEU A 247 -8.94 -19.82 1.98
N THR A 248 -8.89 -20.00 3.28
CA THR A 248 -7.65 -20.03 4.08
C THR A 248 -7.62 -21.31 4.88
N LEU A 249 -6.52 -22.04 4.80
CA LEU A 249 -6.26 -23.24 5.54
C LEU A 249 -4.94 -23.09 6.29
N GLU A 250 -4.92 -23.46 7.56
CA GLU A 250 -3.74 -23.38 8.39
C GLU A 250 -3.67 -24.54 9.38
N GLY A 251 -2.47 -24.93 9.78
CA GLY A 251 -2.31 -25.98 10.75
C GLY A 251 -0.87 -26.41 10.96
N PRO A 252 -0.65 -27.34 11.90
CA PRO A 252 0.68 -27.90 12.15
C PRO A 252 1.04 -28.96 11.11
N ILE A 253 2.25 -28.83 10.51
CA ILE A 253 2.93 -29.95 9.85
C ILE A 253 3.60 -30.82 10.93
N ILE A 254 4.24 -30.16 11.91
CA ILE A 254 4.79 -30.79 13.09
C ILE A 254 4.29 -29.99 14.29
N LYS A 255 3.47 -30.58 15.14
CA LYS A 255 2.86 -29.91 16.29
C LYS A 255 3.91 -29.18 17.13
N ASP A 256 3.63 -27.91 17.47
CA ASP A 256 4.45 -26.97 18.26
C ASP A 256 5.84 -26.67 17.66
N LYS A 257 6.11 -27.12 16.41
CA LYS A 257 7.39 -26.89 15.71
C LYS A 257 7.24 -26.28 14.32
N THR A 258 6.34 -26.82 13.49
CA THR A 258 6.18 -26.38 12.09
C THR A 258 4.72 -26.15 11.79
N SER A 259 4.38 -24.94 11.39
CA SER A 259 3.04 -24.59 10.92
C SER A 259 3.08 -24.14 9.46
N PHE A 260 1.92 -24.20 8.84
CA PHE A 260 1.70 -23.64 7.51
C PHE A 260 0.39 -22.85 7.50
N ILE A 261 0.31 -21.89 6.59
CA ILE A 261 -0.91 -21.25 6.15
C ILE A 261 -0.89 -21.14 4.62
N VAL A 262 -2.04 -21.41 4.00
CA VAL A 262 -2.29 -21.15 2.57
C VAL A 262 -3.62 -20.46 2.47
N SER A 263 -3.64 -19.33 1.76
CA SER A 263 -4.84 -18.53 1.55
C SER A 263 -4.96 -18.17 0.09
N ALA A 264 -6.10 -18.47 -0.51
CA ALA A 264 -6.41 -18.17 -1.90
C ALA A 264 -7.67 -17.29 -2.01
N ARG A 265 -7.67 -16.37 -2.96
CA ARG A 265 -8.81 -15.53 -3.35
C ARG A 265 -8.91 -15.50 -4.87
N ARG A 266 -10.14 -15.55 -5.42
CA ARG A 266 -10.41 -15.34 -6.84
C ARG A 266 -11.75 -14.63 -7.01
N THR A 267 -11.78 -13.69 -7.97
CA THR A 267 -13.04 -13.13 -8.48
C THR A 267 -13.55 -13.97 -9.66
N TYR A 268 -14.87 -13.90 -9.90
CA TYR A 268 -15.53 -14.60 -10.99
C TYR A 268 -16.41 -13.66 -11.84
N LEU A 269 -15.97 -12.40 -11.95
CA LEU A 269 -16.63 -11.41 -12.81
C LEU A 269 -16.65 -11.85 -14.27
N ASP A 270 -15.61 -12.55 -14.72
CA ASP A 270 -15.51 -13.16 -16.04
C ASP A 270 -16.70 -14.09 -16.36
N TYR A 271 -17.21 -14.83 -15.37
CA TYR A 271 -18.38 -15.69 -15.54
C TYR A 271 -19.70 -14.95 -15.36
N LEU A 272 -19.76 -14.00 -14.42
CA LEU A 272 -21.00 -13.30 -14.10
C LEU A 272 -21.44 -12.31 -15.17
N ILE A 273 -20.49 -11.69 -15.87
CA ILE A 273 -20.77 -10.65 -16.86
C ILE A 273 -21.16 -11.22 -18.24
N GLN A 274 -20.72 -12.45 -18.57
CA GLN A 274 -20.94 -13.08 -19.87
C GLN A 274 -22.40 -13.16 -20.30
N PRO A 275 -23.36 -13.65 -19.46
CA PRO A 275 -24.75 -13.71 -19.85
C PRO A 275 -25.34 -12.34 -20.19
N PHE A 276 -24.90 -11.31 -19.45
CA PHE A 276 -25.36 -9.94 -19.64
C PHE A 276 -24.82 -9.34 -20.94
N LEU A 277 -23.52 -9.55 -21.22
CA LEU A 277 -22.90 -9.09 -22.46
C LEU A 277 -23.53 -9.73 -23.70
N ARG A 278 -23.77 -11.05 -23.66
CA ARG A 278 -24.46 -11.76 -24.72
C ARG A 278 -25.89 -11.21 -24.97
N SER A 279 -26.54 -10.74 -23.91
CA SER A 279 -27.87 -10.13 -24.00
C SER A 279 -27.86 -8.73 -24.63
N LEU A 280 -26.76 -7.98 -24.51
CA LEU A 280 -26.58 -6.63 -25.06
C LEU A 280 -26.00 -6.64 -26.48
N GLY A 281 -25.17 -7.62 -26.80
CA GLY A 281 -24.36 -7.66 -28.04
C GLY A 281 -25.08 -8.11 -29.30
N GLY A 282 -26.41 -8.38 -29.29
CA GLY A 282 -27.12 -8.88 -30.49
C GLY A 282 -26.58 -10.24 -30.91
N ASN A 283 -26.51 -10.47 -32.23
CA ASN A 283 -26.08 -11.77 -32.81
C ASN A 283 -24.57 -12.01 -32.88
N ASP A 284 -23.71 -11.17 -32.25
CA ASP A 284 -22.27 -11.37 -32.22
C ASP A 284 -21.91 -12.52 -31.26
N GLN A 285 -22.09 -13.74 -31.74
CA GLN A 285 -21.80 -15.00 -31.03
C GLN A 285 -20.30 -15.23 -30.80
N TYR A 286 -19.45 -14.47 -31.47
CA TYR A 286 -18.00 -14.73 -31.55
C TYR A 286 -17.12 -13.95 -30.62
N THR A 287 -17.66 -12.96 -29.89
CA THR A 287 -16.84 -12.14 -29.00
C THR A 287 -17.02 -12.54 -27.55
N SER A 288 -15.95 -12.86 -26.86
CA SER A 288 -15.92 -13.07 -25.43
C SER A 288 -15.02 -12.03 -24.77
N GLN A 289 -15.50 -11.44 -23.66
CA GLN A 289 -14.71 -10.53 -22.85
C GLN A 289 -14.87 -10.84 -21.37
N GLY A 290 -13.85 -10.62 -20.62
CA GLY A 290 -13.89 -10.91 -19.20
C GLY A 290 -12.77 -10.28 -18.42
N TYR A 291 -12.98 -10.22 -17.11
CA TYR A 291 -11.99 -9.78 -16.16
C TYR A 291 -12.04 -10.65 -14.92
N PHE A 292 -10.88 -11.04 -14.43
CA PHE A 292 -10.72 -11.67 -13.13
C PHE A 292 -9.38 -11.32 -12.50
N PHE A 293 -9.31 -11.44 -11.19
CA PHE A 293 -8.04 -11.47 -10.47
C PHE A 293 -8.01 -12.63 -9.47
N TYR A 294 -6.81 -13.00 -9.07
CA TYR A 294 -6.58 -13.98 -8.02
C TYR A 294 -5.40 -13.57 -7.13
N ASP A 295 -5.40 -14.06 -5.89
CA ASP A 295 -4.30 -14.00 -4.95
C ASP A 295 -4.06 -15.35 -4.33
N LEU A 296 -2.80 -15.67 -4.15
CA LEU A 296 -2.32 -16.82 -3.40
C LEU A 296 -1.28 -16.35 -2.39
N ASN A 297 -1.51 -16.61 -1.12
CA ASN A 297 -0.56 -16.43 -0.04
C ASN A 297 -0.22 -17.78 0.56
N ALA A 298 1.05 -18.06 0.78
CA ALA A 298 1.50 -19.24 1.48
C ALA A 298 2.65 -18.88 2.41
N LYS A 299 2.65 -19.44 3.62
CA LYS A 299 3.75 -19.28 4.58
C LYS A 299 3.98 -20.56 5.36
N ILE A 300 5.23 -20.87 5.57
CA ILE A 300 5.69 -21.97 6.43
C ILE A 300 6.60 -21.36 7.50
N ASN A 301 6.41 -21.79 8.73
CA ASN A 301 7.16 -21.38 9.88
C ASN A 301 7.73 -22.63 10.58
N HIS A 302 9.04 -22.65 10.82
CA HIS A 302 9.71 -23.75 11.51
C HIS A 302 10.55 -23.23 12.69
N LYS A 303 10.28 -23.78 13.87
CA LYS A 303 11.03 -23.53 15.11
C LYS A 303 12.07 -24.61 15.31
N PHE A 304 13.33 -24.33 15.03
CA PHE A 304 14.45 -25.27 15.31
C PHE A 304 14.76 -25.34 16.80
N SER A 305 14.78 -24.17 17.47
CA SER A 305 15.08 -24.04 18.89
C SER A 305 14.34 -22.85 19.50
N TYR A 306 14.61 -22.54 20.75
CA TYR A 306 14.14 -21.29 21.36
C TYR A 306 14.81 -20.05 20.73
N LYS A 307 16.03 -20.22 20.20
CA LYS A 307 16.84 -19.15 19.63
C LYS A 307 16.67 -19.00 18.12
N ASP A 308 16.23 -20.06 17.45
CA ASP A 308 16.26 -20.15 15.99
C ASP A 308 14.89 -20.47 15.42
N ARG A 309 14.45 -19.60 14.49
CA ARG A 309 13.21 -19.79 13.77
C ARG A 309 13.37 -19.35 12.32
N LEU A 310 12.87 -20.15 11.40
CA LEU A 310 12.89 -19.89 9.96
C LEU A 310 11.45 -19.74 9.45
N TYR A 311 11.26 -18.75 8.60
CA TYR A 311 10.01 -18.50 7.90
C TYR A 311 10.26 -18.45 6.42
N PHE A 312 9.35 -19.01 5.66
CA PHE A 312 9.32 -18.85 4.22
C PHE A 312 7.90 -18.44 3.82
N SER A 313 7.75 -17.29 3.17
CA SER A 313 6.48 -16.79 2.67
C SER A 313 6.53 -16.48 1.19
N VAL A 314 5.40 -16.70 0.51
CA VAL A 314 5.21 -16.40 -0.91
C VAL A 314 3.85 -15.75 -1.08
N TYR A 315 3.80 -14.73 -1.90
CA TYR A 315 2.57 -14.13 -2.43
C TYR A 315 2.65 -14.10 -3.95
N SER A 316 1.55 -14.43 -4.60
CA SER A 316 1.34 -14.27 -6.04
C SER A 316 -0.07 -13.77 -6.30
N GLY A 317 -0.18 -12.62 -6.97
CA GLY A 317 -1.45 -12.04 -7.38
C GLY A 317 -1.39 -11.54 -8.81
N SER A 318 -2.46 -11.72 -9.55
CA SER A 318 -2.52 -11.31 -10.96
C SER A 318 -3.93 -10.93 -11.36
N ASP A 319 -4.00 -9.94 -12.23
CA ASP A 319 -5.17 -9.46 -12.93
C ASP A 319 -5.09 -9.86 -14.40
N LYS A 320 -6.23 -10.22 -14.98
CA LYS A 320 -6.36 -10.49 -16.41
C LYS A 320 -7.67 -9.93 -16.93
N PHE A 321 -7.55 -8.95 -17.82
CA PHE A 321 -8.62 -8.54 -18.73
C PHE A 321 -8.35 -9.15 -20.09
N TYR A 322 -9.37 -9.65 -20.76
CA TYR A 322 -9.29 -10.18 -22.10
C TYR A 322 -10.51 -9.78 -22.93
N LEU A 323 -10.26 -9.53 -24.19
CA LEU A 323 -11.25 -9.39 -25.25
C LEU A 323 -10.81 -10.34 -26.35
N LYS A 324 -11.60 -11.37 -26.60
CA LYS A 324 -11.30 -12.39 -27.58
C LYS A 324 -12.46 -12.46 -28.59
N GLN A 325 -12.12 -12.36 -29.85
CA GLN A 325 -13.03 -12.68 -30.94
C GLN A 325 -12.63 -14.07 -31.47
N ASP A 326 -13.56 -15.01 -31.32
CA ASP A 326 -13.37 -16.36 -31.87
C ASP A 326 -13.36 -16.29 -33.42
N PRO A 327 -12.73 -17.25 -34.14
CA PRO A 327 -12.58 -17.21 -35.56
C PRO A 327 -13.95 -16.98 -36.27
N TYR A 328 -14.01 -15.90 -37.03
CA TYR A 328 -15.18 -15.51 -37.80
C TYR A 328 -14.86 -15.55 -39.28
N THR A 329 -15.61 -16.36 -40.04
CA THR A 329 -15.38 -16.54 -41.46
C THR A 329 -16.43 -15.80 -42.26
N TYR A 330 -15.99 -15.04 -43.28
CA TYR A 330 -16.84 -14.28 -44.20
C TYR A 330 -16.35 -14.38 -45.64
N LEU A 331 -17.26 -14.20 -46.58
CA LEU A 331 -16.97 -14.21 -48.00
C LEU A 331 -16.83 -12.75 -48.47
N TYR A 332 -15.72 -12.44 -49.13
CA TYR A 332 -15.50 -11.13 -49.73
C TYR A 332 -14.85 -11.30 -51.11
N ASP A 333 -15.45 -10.72 -52.13
CA ASP A 333 -14.99 -10.80 -53.54
C ASP A 333 -14.65 -12.22 -54.05
N GLY A 334 -15.46 -13.19 -53.61
CA GLY A 334 -15.30 -14.60 -53.98
C GLY A 334 -14.27 -15.40 -53.19
N ASN A 335 -13.52 -14.76 -52.30
CA ASN A 335 -12.52 -15.37 -51.41
C ASN A 335 -13.08 -15.55 -50.01
N LEU A 336 -12.62 -16.56 -49.30
CA LEU A 336 -13.01 -16.85 -47.93
C LEU A 336 -11.98 -16.26 -46.98
N PHE A 337 -12.42 -15.37 -46.06
CA PHE A 337 -11.60 -14.76 -45.05
C PHE A 337 -12.00 -15.28 -43.65
N THR A 338 -11.01 -15.66 -42.85
CA THR A 338 -11.22 -16.04 -41.49
C THR A 338 -10.38 -15.12 -40.60
N GLU A 339 -11.01 -14.35 -39.70
CA GLU A 339 -10.40 -13.39 -38.80
C GLU A 339 -10.52 -13.87 -37.37
N GLU A 340 -9.41 -13.85 -36.62
CA GLU A 340 -9.35 -14.06 -35.16
C GLU A 340 -8.63 -12.89 -34.52
N SER A 341 -9.15 -12.39 -33.41
CA SER A 341 -8.45 -11.37 -32.62
C SER A 341 -8.47 -11.65 -31.14
N ASN A 342 -7.38 -11.29 -30.47
CA ASN A 342 -7.22 -11.45 -29.04
C ASN A 342 -6.47 -10.26 -28.46
N SER A 343 -7.16 -9.44 -27.68
CA SER A 343 -6.57 -8.31 -26.97
C SER A 343 -6.62 -8.56 -25.47
N GLY A 344 -5.58 -8.21 -24.78
CA GLY A 344 -5.49 -8.47 -23.36
C GLY A 344 -4.66 -7.44 -22.60
N LEU A 345 -4.99 -7.31 -21.31
CA LEU A 345 -4.29 -6.50 -20.34
C LEU A 345 -4.08 -7.34 -19.10
N GLY A 346 -2.84 -7.46 -18.65
CA GLY A 346 -2.53 -8.21 -17.44
C GLY A 346 -1.47 -7.51 -16.59
N TRP A 347 -1.60 -7.64 -15.28
CA TRP A 347 -0.58 -7.19 -14.34
C TRP A 347 -0.59 -8.05 -13.09
N GLY A 348 0.51 -8.01 -12.34
CA GLY A 348 0.58 -8.77 -11.12
C GLY A 348 1.88 -8.63 -10.37
N ASN A 349 1.88 -9.12 -9.14
CA ASN A 349 3.04 -9.17 -8.29
C ASN A 349 3.34 -10.62 -7.89
N VAL A 350 4.63 -10.92 -7.77
CA VAL A 350 5.13 -12.10 -7.08
C VAL A 350 6.12 -11.63 -6.03
N THR A 351 5.91 -12.01 -4.77
CA THR A 351 6.86 -11.72 -3.70
C THR A 351 7.20 -12.99 -2.94
N SER A 352 8.44 -13.11 -2.48
CA SER A 352 8.83 -14.15 -1.53
C SER A 352 9.81 -13.61 -0.50
N ALA A 353 9.74 -14.16 0.72
CA ALA A 353 10.67 -13.84 1.78
C ALA A 353 11.12 -15.11 2.49
N LEU A 354 12.43 -15.27 2.64
CA LEU A 354 13.05 -16.24 3.52
C LEU A 354 13.67 -15.49 4.69
N ARG A 355 13.15 -15.73 5.89
CA ARG A 355 13.50 -14.99 7.09
C ARG A 355 14.01 -15.93 8.15
N TRP A 356 15.17 -15.61 8.73
CA TRP A 356 15.75 -16.31 9.86
C TRP A 356 15.86 -15.36 11.05
N ASN A 357 15.17 -15.73 12.13
CA ASN A 357 15.28 -15.07 13.43
C ASN A 357 16.27 -15.83 14.30
N HIS A 358 17.25 -15.13 14.87
CA HIS A 358 18.24 -15.70 15.76
C HIS A 358 18.42 -14.83 17.01
N GLN A 359 18.31 -15.47 18.18
CA GLN A 359 18.59 -14.87 19.48
C GLN A 359 20.01 -15.25 19.92
N PHE A 360 20.98 -14.33 19.79
CA PHE A 360 22.35 -14.56 20.27
C PHE A 360 22.41 -14.74 21.78
N ASN A 361 21.77 -13.82 22.50
CA ASN A 361 21.66 -13.82 23.95
C ASN A 361 20.40 -13.06 24.40
N ASN A 362 20.26 -12.81 25.71
CA ASN A 362 19.08 -12.13 26.26
C ASN A 362 18.96 -10.63 25.84
N LYS A 363 20.03 -10.04 25.30
CA LYS A 363 20.11 -8.62 24.90
C LYS A 363 20.16 -8.40 23.40
N LEU A 364 20.57 -9.39 22.63
CA LEU A 364 20.82 -9.26 21.19
C LEU A 364 20.02 -10.29 20.40
N PHE A 365 19.17 -9.78 19.54
CA PHE A 365 18.35 -10.52 18.58
C PHE A 365 18.69 -10.06 17.17
N SER A 366 18.65 -10.95 16.19
CA SER A 366 18.77 -10.62 14.77
C SER A 366 17.66 -11.20 13.95
N ASN A 367 17.38 -10.49 12.85
CA ASN A 367 16.50 -10.91 11.79
C ASN A 367 17.23 -10.79 10.45
N THR A 368 17.52 -11.91 9.81
CA THR A 368 18.10 -11.97 8.47
C THR A 368 16.99 -12.31 7.48
N THR A 369 16.84 -11.52 6.42
CA THR A 369 15.78 -11.69 5.43
C THR A 369 16.37 -11.63 4.03
N LEU A 370 16.04 -12.64 3.22
CA LEU A 370 16.24 -12.64 1.77
C LEU A 370 14.89 -12.46 1.11
N THR A 371 14.77 -11.53 0.18
CA THR A 371 13.50 -11.25 -0.49
C THR A 371 13.65 -11.25 -2.00
N TYR A 372 12.57 -11.66 -2.66
CA TYR A 372 12.34 -11.51 -4.08
C TYR A 372 11.04 -10.77 -4.29
N SER A 373 11.03 -9.76 -5.16
CA SER A 373 9.83 -9.03 -5.56
C SER A 373 9.83 -8.82 -7.05
N GLN A 374 8.71 -9.07 -7.70
CA GLN A 374 8.53 -8.81 -9.12
C GLN A 374 7.14 -8.20 -9.34
N TYR A 375 7.08 -7.13 -10.11
CA TYR A 375 5.88 -6.57 -10.70
C TYR A 375 6.01 -6.58 -12.21
N ASN A 376 5.01 -7.07 -12.90
CA ASN A 376 4.92 -7.04 -14.35
C ASN A 376 3.58 -6.47 -14.79
N PHE A 377 3.62 -5.71 -15.88
CA PHE A 377 2.49 -5.21 -16.62
C PHE A 377 2.64 -5.61 -18.08
N ARG A 378 1.57 -6.12 -18.69
CA ARG A 378 1.55 -6.60 -20.07
C ARG A 378 0.31 -6.09 -20.78
N VAL A 379 0.48 -5.59 -21.99
CA VAL A 379 -0.58 -5.40 -22.98
C VAL A 379 -0.26 -6.31 -24.14
N ASN A 380 -1.23 -7.07 -24.62
CA ASN A 380 -1.11 -7.85 -25.83
C ASN A 380 -2.27 -7.55 -26.78
N GLU A 381 -1.96 -7.46 -28.03
CA GLU A 381 -2.89 -7.33 -29.13
C GLU A 381 -2.47 -8.29 -30.23
N PHE A 382 -3.36 -9.13 -30.67
CA PHE A 382 -3.12 -10.16 -31.67
C PHE A 382 -4.30 -10.18 -32.60
N MET A 383 -4.02 -10.15 -33.90
CA MET A 383 -4.98 -10.31 -34.98
C MET A 383 -4.36 -11.22 -36.03
N GLU A 384 -5.12 -12.21 -36.48
CA GLU A 384 -4.78 -13.07 -37.58
C GLU A 384 -5.93 -13.08 -38.59
N GLU A 385 -5.61 -12.83 -39.85
CA GLU A 385 -6.52 -12.97 -40.95
C GLU A 385 -5.99 -14.04 -41.92
N ILE A 386 -6.80 -15.04 -42.22
CA ILE A 386 -6.50 -16.10 -43.18
C ILE A 386 -7.40 -15.90 -44.40
N ALA A 387 -6.78 -15.70 -45.55
CA ALA A 387 -7.47 -15.59 -46.83
C ALA A 387 -7.31 -16.89 -47.63
N GLU A 388 -8.44 -17.54 -47.96
CA GLU A 388 -8.48 -18.69 -48.90
C GLU A 388 -8.93 -18.17 -50.25
N THR A 389 -8.03 -18.15 -51.20
CA THR A 389 -8.23 -17.67 -52.59
C THR A 389 -8.01 -18.78 -53.59
N ASP A 390 -8.38 -18.56 -54.86
CA ASP A 390 -8.11 -19.49 -55.95
C ASP A 390 -6.61 -19.78 -56.17
N SER A 391 -5.74 -18.86 -55.70
CA SER A 391 -4.28 -18.96 -55.80
C SER A 391 -3.62 -19.63 -54.58
N GLY A 392 -4.34 -19.89 -53.52
CA GLY A 392 -3.84 -20.52 -52.30
C GLY A 392 -4.38 -19.91 -51.03
N THR A 393 -3.86 -20.43 -49.89
CA THR A 393 -4.16 -19.91 -48.55
C THR A 393 -3.04 -18.97 -48.10
N PHE A 394 -3.40 -17.81 -47.66
CA PHE A 394 -2.48 -16.76 -47.16
C PHE A 394 -2.87 -16.41 -45.74
N SER A 395 -1.87 -16.08 -44.90
CA SER A 395 -2.09 -15.61 -43.52
C SER A 395 -1.39 -14.29 -43.31
N GLU A 396 -2.13 -13.32 -42.74
CA GLU A 396 -1.60 -12.07 -42.24
C GLU A 396 -1.68 -12.09 -40.71
N VAL A 397 -0.57 -11.82 -40.03
CA VAL A 397 -0.51 -11.80 -38.58
C VAL A 397 -0.01 -10.45 -38.11
N ASN A 398 -0.81 -9.76 -37.27
CA ASN A 398 -0.46 -8.56 -36.58
C ASN A 398 -0.40 -8.84 -35.05
N SER A 399 0.77 -8.75 -34.46
CA SER A 399 0.93 -8.94 -33.02
C SER A 399 1.74 -7.83 -32.40
N LEU A 400 1.20 -7.23 -31.35
CA LEU A 400 1.86 -6.24 -30.53
C LEU A 400 1.84 -6.72 -29.07
N GLU A 401 3.00 -6.84 -28.45
CA GLU A 401 3.12 -7.09 -27.01
C GLU A 401 3.96 -5.98 -26.37
N PHE A 402 3.41 -5.29 -25.38
CA PHE A 402 4.12 -4.33 -24.56
C PHE A 402 4.33 -4.91 -23.16
N LEU A 403 5.56 -4.87 -22.67
CA LEU A 403 5.96 -5.38 -21.37
C LEU A 403 6.67 -4.28 -20.56
N SER A 404 6.26 -4.08 -19.30
CA SER A 404 7.00 -3.26 -18.36
C SER A 404 6.98 -3.86 -16.96
N GLY A 405 7.86 -3.39 -16.07
CA GLY A 405 7.90 -3.89 -14.71
C GLY A 405 9.14 -3.53 -13.91
N ILE A 406 9.26 -4.15 -12.76
CA ILE A 406 10.43 -4.06 -11.89
C ILE A 406 10.64 -5.40 -11.18
N GLU A 407 11.90 -5.77 -10.99
CA GLU A 407 12.30 -7.01 -10.33
C GLU A 407 13.43 -6.73 -9.34
N ASP A 408 13.28 -7.25 -8.10
CA ASP A 408 14.20 -7.01 -6.99
C ASP A 408 14.66 -8.31 -6.34
N TYR A 409 15.94 -8.36 -6.04
CA TYR A 409 16.57 -9.32 -5.13
C TYR A 409 17.19 -8.57 -3.97
N ALA A 410 16.80 -8.86 -2.74
CA ALA A 410 17.37 -8.18 -1.60
C ALA A 410 17.83 -9.12 -0.48
N ALA A 411 18.88 -8.70 0.20
CA ALA A 411 19.38 -9.30 1.43
C ALA A 411 19.45 -8.24 2.51
N LYS A 412 18.90 -8.52 3.68
CA LYS A 412 18.84 -7.61 4.81
C LYS A 412 19.15 -8.33 6.10
N ILE A 413 19.91 -7.69 7.00
CA ILE A 413 20.08 -8.13 8.38
C ILE A 413 19.82 -6.97 9.33
N ASP A 414 18.90 -7.18 10.26
CA ASP A 414 18.53 -6.24 11.31
C ASP A 414 18.93 -6.80 12.67
N PHE A 415 19.34 -5.95 13.58
CA PHE A 415 19.65 -6.28 14.95
C PHE A 415 18.83 -5.41 15.92
N ASP A 416 18.28 -6.06 16.93
CA ASP A 416 17.68 -5.46 18.09
C ASP A 416 18.62 -5.68 19.29
N TYR A 417 19.14 -4.61 19.87
CA TYR A 417 20.11 -4.67 20.98
C TYR A 417 19.62 -3.83 22.16
N ILE A 418 19.45 -4.48 23.29
CA ILE A 418 18.97 -3.87 24.56
C ILE A 418 20.08 -4.03 25.60
N PRO A 419 21.13 -3.14 25.56
CA PRO A 419 22.25 -3.24 26.49
C PRO A 419 21.86 -3.00 27.95
N VAL A 420 20.97 -2.01 28.15
CA VAL A 420 20.41 -1.59 29.44
C VAL A 420 18.96 -1.14 29.24
N PRO A 421 18.13 -1.04 30.30
CA PRO A 421 16.69 -0.77 30.19
C PRO A 421 16.33 0.54 29.49
N ASP A 422 17.23 1.54 29.54
CA ASP A 422 16.96 2.87 29.00
C ASP A 422 17.31 3.01 27.51
N HIS A 423 18.05 2.04 26.93
CA HIS A 423 18.49 2.04 25.53
C HIS A 423 17.94 0.86 24.75
N TYR A 424 17.23 1.14 23.68
CA TYR A 424 16.83 0.16 22.68
C TYR A 424 17.44 0.52 21.35
N ILE A 425 18.59 -0.07 21.04
CA ILE A 425 19.37 0.21 19.85
C ILE A 425 18.98 -0.77 18.75
N ARG A 426 18.67 -0.25 17.56
CA ARG A 426 18.43 -1.03 16.35
C ARG A 426 19.41 -0.60 15.28
N PHE A 427 19.99 -1.55 14.58
CA PHE A 427 20.91 -1.28 13.49
C PHE A 427 20.85 -2.41 12.47
N GLY A 428 21.24 -2.11 11.25
CA GLY A 428 21.19 -3.11 10.19
C GLY A 428 21.78 -2.60 8.90
N ILE A 429 21.89 -3.54 7.97
CA ILE A 429 22.37 -3.30 6.61
C ILE A 429 21.48 -4.06 5.63
N SER A 430 21.28 -3.48 4.46
CA SER A 430 20.61 -4.17 3.35
C SER A 430 21.26 -3.84 2.02
N ASN A 431 21.13 -4.77 1.08
CA ASN A 431 21.48 -4.59 -0.32
C ASN A 431 20.33 -5.09 -1.18
N THR A 432 19.91 -4.27 -2.16
CA THR A 432 18.86 -4.61 -3.12
C THR A 432 19.41 -4.44 -4.53
N TYR A 433 19.30 -5.49 -5.33
CA TYR A 433 19.57 -5.44 -6.76
C TYR A 433 18.23 -5.31 -7.49
N HIS A 434 18.09 -4.22 -8.24
CA HIS A 434 16.92 -3.87 -9.03
C HIS A 434 17.16 -4.13 -10.50
N THR A 435 16.14 -4.60 -11.20
CA THR A 435 16.07 -4.61 -12.66
C THR A 435 14.80 -3.87 -13.06
N PHE A 436 14.96 -2.66 -13.58
CA PHE A 436 13.86 -1.88 -14.14
C PHE A 436 13.62 -2.28 -15.59
N LYS A 437 12.34 -2.44 -15.94
CA LYS A 437 11.86 -2.75 -17.28
C LYS A 437 10.94 -1.60 -17.73
N PRO A 438 11.49 -0.47 -18.22
CA PRO A 438 10.71 0.76 -18.46
C PRO A 438 9.77 0.68 -19.66
N GLY A 439 9.75 -0.44 -20.34
CA GLY A 439 8.82 -0.77 -21.42
C GLY A 439 9.52 -1.20 -22.69
N ALA A 440 9.15 -2.35 -23.20
CA ALA A 440 9.56 -2.87 -24.50
C ALA A 440 8.35 -3.39 -25.25
N SER A 441 8.29 -3.10 -26.56
CA SER A 441 7.26 -3.60 -27.46
C SER A 441 7.86 -4.63 -28.40
N THR A 442 7.26 -5.80 -28.47
CA THR A 442 7.52 -6.78 -29.53
C THR A 442 6.46 -6.59 -30.60
N ILE A 443 6.91 -6.33 -31.81
CA ILE A 443 6.05 -6.13 -32.98
C ILE A 443 6.33 -7.28 -33.95
N LYS A 444 5.29 -8.02 -34.29
CA LYS A 444 5.36 -9.07 -35.30
C LYS A 444 4.29 -8.80 -36.34
N LEU A 445 4.73 -8.56 -37.55
CA LEU A 445 3.89 -8.39 -38.74
C LEU A 445 4.30 -9.44 -39.76
N ILE A 446 3.40 -10.28 -40.14
CA ILE A 446 3.54 -11.20 -41.28
C ILE A 446 2.52 -10.73 -42.32
N ASP A 447 3.01 -10.29 -43.45
CA ASP A 447 2.19 -9.71 -44.50
C ASP A 447 2.47 -10.47 -45.79
N MET A 448 1.46 -10.61 -46.64
CA MET A 448 1.56 -11.30 -47.94
C MET A 448 2.41 -10.58 -48.98
N GLU A 449 2.57 -9.25 -48.86
CA GLU A 449 3.21 -8.40 -49.89
C GLU A 449 4.48 -7.69 -49.36
N LEU A 450 4.68 -7.66 -48.03
CA LEU A 450 5.80 -6.95 -47.38
C LEU A 450 6.79 -7.95 -46.76
N GLU A 451 8.00 -7.49 -46.44
CA GLU A 451 8.93 -8.28 -45.62
C GLU A 451 8.37 -8.48 -44.20
N ASP A 452 8.42 -9.69 -43.72
CA ASP A 452 8.03 -10.02 -42.34
C ASP A 452 8.84 -9.19 -41.35
N ILE A 453 8.14 -8.53 -40.46
CA ILE A 453 8.75 -7.77 -39.34
C ILE A 453 8.58 -8.58 -38.07
N ASP A 454 9.70 -8.95 -37.43
CA ASP A 454 9.72 -9.51 -36.08
C ASP A 454 10.81 -8.76 -35.32
N THR A 455 10.40 -7.77 -34.56
CA THR A 455 11.35 -6.86 -33.91
C THR A 455 10.92 -6.49 -32.50
N ILE A 456 11.90 -6.22 -31.65
CA ILE A 456 11.71 -5.69 -30.32
C ILE A 456 12.19 -4.24 -30.32
N THR A 457 11.27 -3.34 -30.00
CA THR A 457 11.56 -1.90 -29.85
C THR A 457 11.32 -1.47 -28.41
N GLY A 458 11.95 -0.38 -27.98
CA GLY A 458 11.75 0.19 -26.65
C GLY A 458 13.05 0.25 -25.82
N GLN A 459 12.90 0.29 -24.53
CA GLN A 459 14.02 0.56 -23.64
C GLN A 459 14.64 -0.75 -23.10
N GLU A 460 15.98 -0.78 -23.08
CA GLU A 460 16.71 -1.86 -22.43
C GLU A 460 16.43 -1.88 -20.92
N ASN A 461 16.56 -3.06 -20.33
CA ASN A 461 16.47 -3.22 -18.89
C ASN A 461 17.59 -2.44 -18.19
N ILE A 462 17.25 -1.71 -17.14
CA ILE A 462 18.18 -0.89 -16.37
C ILE A 462 18.49 -1.59 -15.04
N PRO A 463 19.69 -2.18 -14.90
CA PRO A 463 20.13 -2.73 -13.62
C PRO A 463 20.54 -1.61 -12.66
N ALA A 464 20.18 -1.75 -11.39
CA ALA A 464 20.63 -0.84 -10.36
C ALA A 464 20.90 -1.59 -9.05
N ASN A 465 21.76 -1.02 -8.20
CA ASN A 465 22.06 -1.56 -6.90
C ASN A 465 21.86 -0.50 -5.83
N GLU A 466 21.04 -0.82 -4.81
CA GLU A 466 20.81 0.02 -3.64
C GLU A 466 21.39 -0.66 -2.40
N ILE A 467 22.31 0.03 -1.71
CA ILE A 467 22.83 -0.37 -0.41
C ILE A 467 22.32 0.59 0.65
N SER A 468 21.91 0.07 1.79
CA SER A 468 21.54 0.91 2.93
C SER A 468 22.11 0.35 4.24
N ALA A 469 22.37 1.26 5.18
CA ALA A 469 22.74 0.94 6.55
C ALA A 469 22.05 1.92 7.49
N TYR A 470 21.66 1.46 8.65
CA TYR A 470 21.02 2.32 9.63
C TYR A 470 21.43 1.99 11.06
N ILE A 471 21.31 2.99 11.91
CA ILE A 471 21.36 2.85 13.37
C ILE A 471 20.33 3.79 13.99
N GLU A 472 19.62 3.33 15.00
CA GLU A 472 18.72 4.15 15.80
C GLU A 472 18.74 3.70 17.26
N ASP A 473 18.56 4.66 18.17
CA ASP A 473 18.44 4.42 19.60
C ASP A 473 17.18 5.06 20.15
N ASP A 474 16.34 4.26 20.76
CA ASP A 474 15.15 4.69 21.47
C ASP A 474 15.49 4.85 22.95
N TYR A 475 16.00 6.03 23.30
CA TYR A 475 16.61 6.36 24.59
C TYR A 475 15.60 6.97 25.58
N LYS A 476 15.43 6.33 26.72
CA LYS A 476 14.65 6.82 27.86
C LYS A 476 15.51 7.70 28.75
N ILE A 477 15.46 9.02 28.54
CA ILE A 477 16.24 10.01 29.33
C ILE A 477 15.68 10.11 30.75
N SER A 478 14.36 10.03 30.89
CA SER A 478 13.67 10.01 32.18
C SER A 478 12.32 9.28 32.06
N SER A 479 11.60 9.14 33.16
CA SER A 479 10.24 8.60 33.14
C SER A 479 9.32 9.35 32.17
N ASN A 480 9.52 10.66 32.06
CA ASN A 480 8.65 11.52 31.27
C ASN A 480 9.20 11.83 29.87
N LEU A 481 10.51 11.70 29.65
CA LEU A 481 11.18 12.09 28.41
C LEU A 481 11.84 10.89 27.73
N LYS A 482 11.44 10.62 26.49
CA LYS A 482 12.02 9.60 25.64
C LYS A 482 12.34 10.20 24.27
N VAL A 483 13.50 9.86 23.72
CA VAL A 483 13.98 10.37 22.42
C VAL A 483 14.39 9.19 21.56
N ASN A 484 14.02 9.21 20.28
CA ASN A 484 14.56 8.31 19.27
C ASN A 484 15.45 9.13 18.34
N LEU A 485 16.71 8.73 18.23
CA LEU A 485 17.68 9.33 17.31
C LEU A 485 18.14 8.27 16.34
N GLY A 486 18.01 8.56 15.07
CA GLY A 486 18.33 7.61 14.01
C GLY A 486 19.12 8.24 12.87
N LEU A 487 19.92 7.43 12.23
CA LEU A 487 20.69 7.77 11.04
C LEU A 487 20.53 6.65 10.03
N HIS A 488 20.09 6.99 8.83
CA HIS A 488 19.99 6.07 7.70
C HIS A 488 20.95 6.53 6.59
N TYR A 489 21.82 5.65 6.16
CA TYR A 489 22.65 5.84 4.99
C TYR A 489 22.07 5.04 3.83
N SER A 490 22.06 5.61 2.63
CA SER A 490 21.74 4.90 1.40
C SER A 490 22.70 5.29 0.27
N GLY A 491 23.08 4.31 -0.54
CA GLY A 491 23.85 4.46 -1.76
C GLY A 491 23.12 3.77 -2.90
N PHE A 492 23.05 4.40 -4.06
CA PHE A 492 22.36 3.88 -5.24
C PHE A 492 23.24 4.04 -6.48
N LEU A 493 23.39 2.95 -7.22
CA LEU A 493 24.18 2.89 -8.46
C LEU A 493 23.28 2.41 -9.60
N ALA A 494 23.08 3.26 -10.61
CA ALA A 494 22.43 2.92 -11.87
C ALA A 494 23.18 3.58 -13.04
N ASN A 495 23.31 2.90 -14.17
CA ASN A 495 23.95 3.43 -15.39
C ASN A 495 25.28 4.17 -15.12
N ARG A 496 26.16 3.59 -14.27
CA ARG A 496 27.46 4.17 -13.84
C ARG A 496 27.34 5.44 -13.01
N LYS A 497 26.13 5.92 -12.68
CA LYS A 497 25.90 7.05 -11.79
C LYS A 497 25.69 6.56 -10.36
N TYR A 498 26.48 7.11 -9.44
CA TYR A 498 26.38 6.81 -8.01
C TYR A 498 25.78 7.98 -7.25
N TYR A 499 24.76 7.72 -6.45
CA TYR A 499 24.15 8.64 -5.52
C TYR A 499 24.30 8.12 -4.09
N GLN A 500 24.48 9.02 -3.13
CA GLN A 500 24.51 8.68 -1.72
C GLN A 500 23.75 9.70 -0.89
N SER A 501 23.25 9.27 0.25
CA SER A 501 22.51 10.12 1.16
C SER A 501 22.70 9.69 2.60
N LEU A 502 22.88 10.69 3.47
CA LEU A 502 22.81 10.52 4.91
C LEU A 502 21.52 11.18 5.42
N GLN A 503 20.66 10.41 6.06
CA GLN A 503 19.28 10.77 6.36
C GLN A 503 19.06 10.76 7.88
N PRO A 504 19.26 11.90 8.58
CA PRO A 504 19.00 12.01 9.99
C PRO A 504 17.52 11.98 10.30
N ARG A 505 17.17 11.37 11.40
CA ARG A 505 15.81 11.26 11.93
C ARG A 505 15.82 11.44 13.42
N ALA A 506 14.83 12.14 13.94
CA ALA A 506 14.66 12.37 15.34
C ALA A 506 13.17 12.35 15.71
N ALA A 507 12.85 11.72 16.81
CA ALA A 507 11.53 11.78 17.42
C ALA A 507 11.66 11.97 18.93
N LEU A 508 10.75 12.74 19.51
CA LEU A 508 10.71 13.04 20.92
C LEU A 508 9.31 12.79 21.45
N ARG A 509 9.22 12.20 22.63
CA ARG A 509 7.99 12.08 23.40
C ARG A 509 8.20 12.66 24.79
N TYR A 510 7.32 13.58 25.21
CA TYR A 510 7.24 14.13 26.54
C TYR A 510 5.89 13.80 27.18
N LEU A 511 5.89 13.09 28.31
CA LEU A 511 4.70 12.82 29.11
C LEU A 511 4.41 14.00 30.01
N ILE A 512 3.30 14.68 29.80
CA ILE A 512 2.78 15.70 30.72
C ILE A 512 2.11 15.02 31.91
N SER A 513 1.41 13.91 31.64
CA SER A 513 0.82 13.02 32.64
C SER A 513 0.78 11.59 32.09
N GLU A 514 0.38 10.60 32.90
CA GLU A 514 0.23 9.22 32.45
C GLU A 514 -0.74 9.06 31.27
N SER A 515 -1.67 9.98 31.08
CA SER A 515 -2.69 9.97 30.05
C SER A 515 -2.49 11.01 28.95
N LEU A 516 -1.47 11.88 29.03
CA LEU A 516 -1.25 12.99 28.10
C LEU A 516 0.21 13.05 27.67
N SER A 517 0.46 12.96 26.35
CA SER A 517 1.80 13.12 25.78
C SER A 517 1.83 14.15 24.66
N VAL A 518 2.97 14.83 24.55
CA VAL A 518 3.35 15.65 23.40
C VAL A 518 4.46 14.93 22.65
N LYS A 519 4.39 14.91 21.32
CA LYS A 519 5.37 14.30 20.45
C LYS A 519 5.81 15.27 19.37
N ALA A 520 7.08 15.20 19.01
CA ALA A 520 7.62 15.94 17.88
C ALA A 520 8.52 15.01 17.05
N SER A 521 8.58 15.22 15.75
CA SER A 521 9.48 14.45 14.90
C SER A 521 10.02 15.26 13.74
N TYR A 522 11.23 14.89 13.31
CA TYR A 522 11.88 15.34 12.09
C TYR A 522 12.39 14.13 11.32
N SER A 523 12.20 14.13 10.01
CA SER A 523 12.72 13.09 9.13
C SER A 523 13.21 13.67 7.82
N TYR A 524 14.43 13.30 7.42
CA TYR A 524 14.95 13.48 6.07
C TYR A 524 14.90 12.16 5.34
N MET A 525 14.35 12.13 4.14
CA MET A 525 14.13 10.92 3.33
C MET A 525 14.62 11.13 1.91
N GLN A 526 15.14 10.07 1.28
CA GLN A 526 15.52 10.04 -0.13
C GLN A 526 14.98 8.79 -0.82
N GLN A 527 14.58 8.95 -2.07
CA GLN A 527 14.01 7.90 -2.91
C GLN A 527 14.71 7.88 -4.26
N TYR A 528 15.07 6.67 -4.73
CA TYR A 528 15.77 6.46 -5.99
C TYR A 528 14.91 5.83 -7.08
N ILE A 529 13.75 5.35 -6.71
CA ILE A 529 12.79 4.66 -7.58
C ILE A 529 11.59 5.58 -7.78
N HIS A 530 11.20 5.81 -9.01
CA HIS A 530 10.12 6.71 -9.38
C HIS A 530 9.01 5.95 -10.08
N LEU A 531 7.77 6.41 -9.96
CA LEU A 531 6.63 5.95 -10.73
C LEU A 531 6.13 7.08 -11.63
N LEU A 532 6.17 6.86 -12.91
CA LEU A 532 5.59 7.75 -13.90
C LEU A 532 4.09 7.45 -14.04
N THR A 533 3.26 8.30 -13.46
CA THR A 533 1.80 8.14 -13.49
C THR A 533 1.19 8.96 -14.62
N ASN A 534 0.50 8.31 -15.54
CA ASN A 534 0.01 8.96 -16.76
C ASN A 534 -1.32 9.71 -16.51
N ASN A 535 -2.24 9.18 -15.74
CA ASN A 535 -3.58 9.74 -15.58
C ASN A 535 -4.09 9.74 -14.13
N ASN A 536 -5.20 10.47 -13.90
CA ASN A 536 -5.86 10.58 -12.60
C ASN A 536 -6.55 9.26 -12.15
N ILE A 537 -6.62 8.25 -13.01
CA ILE A 537 -7.43 7.04 -12.79
C ILE A 537 -6.62 5.90 -12.14
N GLY A 538 -5.27 6.01 -12.09
CA GLY A 538 -4.41 4.97 -11.49
C GLY A 538 -4.45 3.66 -12.28
N LEU A 539 -4.27 3.77 -13.60
CA LEU A 539 -4.15 2.60 -14.47
C LEU A 539 -2.84 1.85 -14.19
N PRO A 540 -2.79 0.54 -14.39
CA PRO A 540 -1.56 -0.26 -14.24
C PRO A 540 -0.47 0.06 -15.28
N THR A 541 -0.73 1.00 -16.18
CA THR A 541 0.20 1.52 -17.22
C THR A 541 1.31 2.42 -16.65
N ASP A 542 1.36 2.63 -15.34
CA ASP A 542 2.37 3.43 -14.68
C ASP A 542 3.73 2.71 -14.75
N LEU A 543 4.80 3.45 -15.07
CA LEU A 543 6.14 2.91 -15.31
C LEU A 543 7.06 3.12 -14.09
N TRP A 544 7.67 2.05 -13.61
CA TRP A 544 8.73 2.12 -12.60
C TRP A 544 10.08 2.39 -13.26
N VAL A 545 10.73 3.46 -12.85
CA VAL A 545 12.02 3.92 -13.41
C VAL A 545 13.01 4.34 -12.32
N PRO A 546 14.32 4.17 -12.52
CA PRO A 546 15.33 4.57 -11.54
C PRO A 546 15.69 6.07 -11.64
N ALA A 547 16.36 6.58 -10.62
CA ALA A 547 17.14 7.79 -10.73
C ALA A 547 18.34 7.55 -11.66
N THR A 548 18.61 8.51 -12.56
CA THR A 548 19.68 8.47 -13.56
C THR A 548 20.55 9.74 -13.48
N ASP A 549 21.47 9.95 -14.39
CA ASP A 549 22.25 11.19 -14.46
C ASP A 549 21.38 12.41 -14.79
N LYS A 550 20.29 12.24 -15.54
CA LYS A 550 19.33 13.31 -15.88
C LYS A 550 18.24 13.45 -14.82
N ILE A 551 17.76 12.36 -14.24
CA ILE A 551 16.65 12.32 -13.27
C ILE A 551 17.21 12.07 -11.88
N LEU A 552 17.27 13.13 -11.08
CA LEU A 552 17.85 13.10 -9.75
C LEU A 552 16.95 12.37 -8.74
N PRO A 553 17.55 11.75 -7.68
CA PRO A 553 16.78 11.19 -6.59
C PRO A 553 15.82 12.20 -5.95
N GLN A 554 14.59 11.79 -5.68
CA GLN A 554 13.63 12.60 -4.93
C GLN A 554 14.02 12.69 -3.46
N LYS A 555 13.75 13.84 -2.83
CA LYS A 555 14.08 14.12 -1.43
C LYS A 555 12.89 14.72 -0.73
N SER A 556 12.71 14.39 0.55
CA SER A 556 11.74 15.08 1.41
C SER A 556 12.29 15.36 2.79
N GLN A 557 11.80 16.45 3.37
CA GLN A 557 11.98 16.77 4.79
C GLN A 557 10.59 16.96 5.39
N GLN A 558 10.34 16.31 6.52
CA GLN A 558 9.07 16.40 7.21
C GLN A 558 9.30 16.72 8.69
N VAL A 559 8.56 17.71 9.18
CA VAL A 559 8.42 18.03 10.62
C VAL A 559 6.98 17.73 11.01
N ALA A 560 6.77 17.13 12.14
CA ALA A 560 5.44 16.94 12.71
C ALA A 560 5.46 17.18 14.23
N LEU A 561 4.34 17.70 14.73
CA LEU A 561 4.08 17.95 16.15
C LEU A 561 2.69 17.44 16.49
N GLY A 562 2.53 16.77 17.63
CA GLY A 562 1.26 16.20 18.02
C GLY A 562 1.06 16.09 19.51
N ILE A 563 -0.21 16.02 19.90
CA ILE A 563 -0.68 15.80 21.26
C ILE A 563 -1.59 14.58 21.23
N SER A 564 -1.38 13.65 22.17
CA SER A 564 -2.24 12.48 22.34
C SER A 564 -2.70 12.39 23.79
N LYS A 565 -4.01 12.21 23.97
CA LYS A 565 -4.65 12.07 25.29
C LYS A 565 -5.56 10.85 25.32
N HIS A 566 -5.50 10.10 26.43
CA HIS A 566 -6.47 9.07 26.74
C HIS A 566 -7.36 9.53 27.90
N PHE A 567 -8.60 9.14 27.85
CA PHE A 567 -9.54 9.41 28.95
C PHE A 567 -10.53 8.26 29.10
N GLN A 568 -10.86 7.97 30.36
CA GLN A 568 -11.76 6.90 30.79
C GLN A 568 -11.38 5.50 30.24
N ASP A 569 -10.10 5.27 29.93
CA ASP A 569 -9.56 4.02 29.36
C ASP A 569 -10.31 3.49 28.12
N LYS A 570 -11.23 4.28 27.56
CA LYS A 570 -12.10 3.94 26.42
C LYS A 570 -11.89 4.82 25.22
N TYR A 571 -11.39 6.04 25.41
CA TYR A 571 -11.24 7.04 24.35
C TYR A 571 -9.80 7.47 24.19
N LYS A 572 -9.39 7.63 22.96
CA LYS A 572 -8.12 8.25 22.57
C LYS A 572 -8.43 9.41 21.65
N ILE A 573 -7.83 10.56 21.90
CA ILE A 573 -7.77 11.69 20.97
C ILE A 573 -6.32 11.98 20.62
N SER A 574 -6.03 12.17 19.34
CA SER A 574 -4.76 12.73 18.90
C SER A 574 -5.00 13.89 17.93
N ILE A 575 -4.19 14.91 18.07
CA ILE A 575 -4.17 16.07 17.17
C ILE A 575 -2.73 16.23 16.72
N GLU A 576 -2.52 16.25 15.40
CA GLU A 576 -1.20 16.35 14.79
C GLU A 576 -1.18 17.47 13.73
N GLY A 577 -0.08 18.22 13.68
CA GLY A 577 0.23 19.15 12.60
C GLY A 577 1.52 18.71 11.91
N TYR A 578 1.61 18.90 10.60
CA TYR A 578 2.79 18.53 9.82
C TYR A 578 3.10 19.57 8.72
N TYR A 579 4.38 19.63 8.38
CA TYR A 579 4.90 20.32 7.20
C TYR A 579 5.93 19.44 6.52
N LYS A 580 5.78 19.23 5.19
CA LYS A 580 6.66 18.44 4.34
C LYS A 580 7.07 19.25 3.12
N SER A 581 8.37 19.34 2.85
CA SER A 581 8.95 19.87 1.61
C SER A 581 9.54 18.73 0.77
N MET A 582 9.38 18.79 -0.53
CA MET A 582 9.83 17.78 -1.48
C MET A 582 10.57 18.44 -2.64
N ASN A 583 11.67 17.80 -3.07
CA ASN A 583 12.50 18.27 -4.19
C ASN A 583 12.74 17.13 -5.17
N ASN A 584 13.04 17.51 -6.42
CA ASN A 584 13.30 16.60 -7.54
C ASN A 584 12.09 15.68 -7.81
N LEU A 585 10.88 16.17 -7.61
CA LEU A 585 9.67 15.45 -8.01
C LEU A 585 9.62 15.38 -9.52
N ILE A 586 9.07 14.30 -10.08
CA ILE A 586 8.90 14.16 -11.52
C ILE A 586 7.44 14.05 -11.91
N GLU A 587 7.09 14.63 -13.03
CA GLU A 587 5.81 14.49 -13.72
C GLU A 587 6.04 14.45 -15.23
N TYR A 588 5.11 13.83 -15.99
CA TYR A 588 5.12 13.94 -17.44
C TYR A 588 4.94 15.39 -17.87
N LYS A 589 5.72 15.80 -18.87
CA LYS A 589 5.51 17.08 -19.59
C LYS A 589 4.11 17.12 -20.19
N ASP A 590 3.56 18.31 -20.35
CA ASP A 590 2.27 18.47 -21.01
C ASP A 590 2.31 17.91 -22.43
N GLY A 591 1.32 17.06 -22.76
CA GLY A 591 1.24 16.37 -24.06
C GLY A 591 2.06 15.07 -24.17
N SER A 592 2.93 14.74 -23.22
CA SER A 592 3.66 13.46 -23.23
C SER A 592 2.84 12.31 -22.71
N SER A 593 3.04 11.10 -23.27
CA SER A 593 2.40 9.87 -22.81
C SER A 593 3.39 8.70 -22.79
N PHE A 594 3.01 7.59 -22.11
CA PHE A 594 3.85 6.39 -22.07
C PHE A 594 3.89 5.63 -23.40
N MET A 595 2.88 5.77 -24.24
CA MET A 595 2.73 5.05 -25.52
C MET A 595 3.58 5.61 -26.68
N GLY A 596 4.24 6.77 -26.53
CA GLY A 596 5.13 7.30 -27.57
C GLY A 596 6.39 6.43 -27.67
N GLN A 597 6.57 5.73 -28.81
CA GLN A 597 7.65 4.75 -28.99
C GLN A 597 9.03 5.36 -29.26
N ASP A 598 9.11 6.60 -29.71
CA ASP A 598 10.33 7.17 -30.27
C ASP A 598 11.19 7.98 -29.27
N GLU A 599 10.72 8.26 -28.06
CA GLU A 599 11.44 9.07 -27.09
C GLU A 599 11.80 8.32 -25.84
N ASN A 600 13.02 8.52 -25.35
CA ASN A 600 13.47 8.04 -24.05
C ASN A 600 12.56 8.64 -22.97
N TRP A 601 12.10 7.80 -22.00
CA TRP A 601 11.24 8.23 -20.90
C TRP A 601 11.79 9.43 -20.12
N GLU A 602 13.11 9.58 -20.02
CA GLU A 602 13.78 10.72 -19.36
C GLU A 602 13.47 12.06 -20.04
N GLU A 603 13.21 12.06 -21.33
CA GLU A 603 12.89 13.25 -22.11
C GLU A 603 11.42 13.66 -22.00
N LYS A 604 10.57 12.71 -21.59
CA LYS A 604 9.13 12.90 -21.40
C LYS A 604 8.76 13.52 -20.06
N VAL A 605 9.73 13.64 -19.13
CA VAL A 605 9.47 14.10 -17.77
C VAL A 605 10.09 15.44 -17.47
N GLU A 606 9.51 16.13 -16.50
CA GLU A 606 9.98 17.39 -15.94
C GLU A 606 10.27 17.18 -14.45
N THR A 607 11.29 17.90 -13.94
CA THR A 607 11.68 17.85 -12.53
C THR A 607 11.22 19.11 -11.80
N GLY A 608 10.61 18.93 -10.63
CA GLY A 608 10.05 20.02 -9.83
C GLY A 608 10.17 19.84 -8.33
N LYS A 609 9.47 20.69 -7.61
CA LYS A 609 9.39 20.71 -6.16
C LYS A 609 7.95 20.76 -5.68
N GLY A 610 7.72 20.43 -4.41
CA GLY A 610 6.40 20.48 -3.83
C GLY A 610 6.40 20.63 -2.32
N TRP A 611 5.23 20.99 -1.81
CA TRP A 611 4.99 21.18 -0.38
C TRP A 611 3.68 20.51 0.00
N SER A 612 3.62 19.99 1.23
CA SER A 612 2.38 19.54 1.82
C SER A 612 2.36 19.89 3.30
N TYR A 613 1.26 20.44 3.78
CA TYR A 613 1.08 20.81 5.18
C TYR A 613 -0.38 20.67 5.59
N GLY A 614 -0.59 20.41 6.88
CA GLY A 614 -1.95 20.21 7.37
C GLY A 614 -2.05 19.87 8.85
N GLY A 615 -3.29 19.71 9.27
CA GLY A 615 -3.68 19.28 10.61
C GLY A 615 -4.59 18.06 10.56
N GLU A 616 -4.38 17.14 11.48
CA GLU A 616 -5.12 15.89 11.61
C GLU A 616 -5.71 15.78 13.01
N VAL A 617 -6.97 15.34 13.09
CA VAL A 617 -7.64 15.01 14.36
C VAL A 617 -8.13 13.57 14.27
N PHE A 618 -7.82 12.77 15.27
CA PHE A 618 -8.26 11.38 15.36
C PHE A 618 -8.87 11.11 16.73
N LEU A 619 -10.15 10.77 16.76
CA LEU A 619 -10.87 10.34 17.96
C LEU A 619 -11.22 8.85 17.78
N GLU A 620 -10.74 8.02 18.69
CA GLU A 620 -10.95 6.57 18.65
C GLU A 620 -11.63 6.10 19.94
N LYS A 621 -12.60 5.22 19.81
CA LYS A 621 -13.26 4.51 20.89
C LYS A 621 -13.21 3.01 20.62
N ARG A 622 -12.44 2.25 21.41
CA ARG A 622 -12.24 0.80 21.19
C ARG A 622 -13.20 -0.08 21.99
N PHE A 623 -13.66 0.37 23.16
CA PHE A 623 -14.35 -0.46 24.13
C PHE A 623 -15.79 -0.04 24.39
N GLY A 624 -16.62 -1.01 24.78
CA GLY A 624 -18.05 -0.88 25.02
C GLY A 624 -18.87 -1.19 23.76
N LYS A 625 -20.21 -1.11 23.88
CA LYS A 625 -21.14 -1.48 22.78
C LYS A 625 -20.90 -0.71 21.49
N LEU A 626 -20.63 0.58 21.56
CA LEU A 626 -20.26 1.38 20.39
C LEU A 626 -18.74 1.46 20.32
N SER A 627 -18.12 0.99 19.23
CA SER A 627 -16.72 1.13 18.90
C SER A 627 -16.52 1.77 17.53
N GLY A 628 -15.36 2.35 17.27
CA GLY A 628 -15.04 2.98 16.00
C GLY A 628 -14.20 4.25 16.16
N TRP A 629 -14.16 5.09 15.12
CA TRP A 629 -13.37 6.31 15.13
C TRP A 629 -13.95 7.41 14.27
N ILE A 630 -13.46 8.63 14.50
CA ILE A 630 -13.67 9.80 13.66
C ILE A 630 -12.28 10.33 13.30
N GLY A 631 -12.02 10.44 12.01
CA GLY A 631 -10.83 11.07 11.44
C GLY A 631 -11.19 12.37 10.75
N TYR A 632 -10.41 13.41 10.95
CA TYR A 632 -10.50 14.67 10.21
C TYR A 632 -9.12 15.11 9.76
N THR A 633 -9.02 15.54 8.50
CA THR A 633 -7.81 16.11 7.92
C THR A 633 -8.12 17.43 7.24
N LEU A 634 -7.32 18.42 7.54
CA LEU A 634 -7.25 19.69 6.82
C LEU A 634 -5.87 19.79 6.19
N SER A 635 -5.76 19.84 4.84
CA SER A 635 -4.45 19.79 4.18
C SER A 635 -4.37 20.63 2.90
N TRP A 636 -3.15 20.98 2.55
CA TRP A 636 -2.75 21.65 1.32
C TRP A 636 -1.59 20.89 0.71
N THR A 637 -1.63 20.64 -0.60
CA THR A 637 -0.54 20.01 -1.35
C THR A 637 -0.34 20.75 -2.66
N GLU A 638 0.86 21.26 -2.87
CA GLU A 638 1.22 22.13 -3.97
C GLU A 638 2.46 21.62 -4.68
N ARG A 639 2.57 21.89 -5.97
CA ARG A 639 3.67 21.54 -6.87
C ARG A 639 4.12 22.78 -7.65
N GLN A 640 5.40 22.76 -8.06
CA GLN A 640 5.97 23.76 -8.96
C GLN A 640 7.01 23.10 -9.86
N PHE A 641 6.88 23.29 -11.17
CA PHE A 641 7.79 22.86 -12.21
C PHE A 641 8.11 24.03 -13.12
N SER A 642 9.34 24.13 -13.64
CA SER A 642 9.78 25.31 -14.36
C SER A 642 9.04 25.53 -15.68
N ASN A 643 8.78 24.43 -16.42
CA ASN A 643 8.17 24.48 -17.75
C ASN A 643 6.70 24.02 -17.76
N MET A 644 6.11 23.78 -16.59
CA MET A 644 4.69 23.43 -16.44
C MET A 644 3.97 24.57 -15.75
N ASN A 645 2.73 24.87 -16.17
CA ASN A 645 1.92 25.94 -15.60
C ASN A 645 2.65 27.31 -15.61
N ALA A 646 3.45 27.59 -16.65
CA ALA A 646 4.29 28.77 -16.77
C ALA A 646 5.21 29.04 -15.56
N GLY A 647 5.67 27.97 -14.90
CA GLY A 647 6.51 28.06 -13.70
C GLY A 647 5.78 28.43 -12.40
N ASN A 648 4.48 28.64 -12.44
CA ASN A 648 3.67 29.00 -11.27
C ASN A 648 3.36 27.77 -10.40
N VAL A 649 3.16 28.03 -9.12
CA VAL A 649 2.66 27.02 -8.16
C VAL A 649 1.24 26.62 -8.52
N PHE A 650 0.93 25.32 -8.43
CA PHE A 650 -0.41 24.80 -8.66
C PHE A 650 -0.74 23.67 -7.66
N PRO A 651 -2.03 23.43 -7.36
CA PRO A 651 -2.45 22.34 -6.50
C PRO A 651 -2.06 20.97 -7.11
N TYR A 652 -1.61 20.05 -6.26
CA TYR A 652 -1.39 18.67 -6.73
C TYR A 652 -2.74 18.01 -7.07
N LYS A 653 -2.76 17.15 -8.07
CA LYS A 653 -3.99 16.47 -8.54
C LYS A 653 -4.77 15.72 -7.45
N TYR A 654 -4.09 15.29 -6.40
CA TYR A 654 -4.70 14.63 -5.22
C TYR A 654 -4.88 15.59 -4.03
N ASP A 655 -4.72 16.91 -4.22
CA ASP A 655 -4.98 17.89 -3.16
C ASP A 655 -6.46 17.90 -2.80
N ARG A 656 -6.74 17.62 -1.53
CA ARG A 656 -8.08 17.68 -0.95
C ARG A 656 -8.02 18.49 0.33
N ARG A 657 -8.87 19.52 0.42
CA ARG A 657 -8.82 20.48 1.52
C ARG A 657 -9.34 19.91 2.83
N HIS A 658 -10.54 19.36 2.82
CA HIS A 658 -11.18 18.74 3.97
C HIS A 658 -11.44 17.27 3.66
N ASP A 659 -11.10 16.42 4.59
CA ASP A 659 -11.41 14.99 4.55
C ASP A 659 -11.89 14.54 5.93
N VAL A 660 -13.06 13.91 5.99
CA VAL A 660 -13.69 13.40 7.21
C VAL A 660 -14.06 11.94 7.01
N SER A 661 -13.70 11.11 7.94
CA SER A 661 -14.11 9.71 8.00
C SER A 661 -14.72 9.39 9.36
N LEU A 662 -15.82 8.63 9.35
CA LEU A 662 -16.48 8.11 10.54
C LEU A 662 -16.69 6.61 10.34
N VAL A 663 -16.25 5.83 11.30
CA VAL A 663 -16.51 4.39 11.38
C VAL A 663 -17.19 4.09 12.70
N ALA A 664 -18.28 3.35 12.67
CA ALA A 664 -19.05 2.96 13.85
C ALA A 664 -19.47 1.50 13.75
N ASN A 665 -19.21 0.74 14.81
CA ASN A 665 -19.64 -0.66 14.95
C ASN A 665 -20.47 -0.77 16.24
N TYR A 666 -21.63 -1.42 16.15
CA TYR A 666 -22.55 -1.57 17.27
C TYR A 666 -23.14 -2.99 17.30
N PRO A 667 -22.77 -3.84 18.28
CA PRO A 667 -23.43 -5.11 18.50
C PRO A 667 -24.83 -4.87 19.06
N LEU A 668 -25.84 -5.26 18.31
CA LEU A 668 -27.25 -5.22 18.77
C LEU A 668 -27.50 -6.27 19.83
N ASN A 669 -26.91 -7.44 19.66
CA ASN A 669 -26.90 -8.57 20.59
C ASN A 669 -25.80 -9.55 20.18
N ASP A 670 -25.63 -10.68 20.89
CA ASP A 670 -24.59 -11.70 20.62
C ASP A 670 -24.58 -12.29 19.20
N LYS A 671 -25.64 -12.08 18.44
CA LYS A 671 -25.78 -12.63 17.07
C LYS A 671 -25.77 -11.58 15.98
N TRP A 672 -26.13 -10.35 16.29
CA TRP A 672 -26.30 -9.29 15.31
C TRP A 672 -25.43 -8.09 15.62
N GLU A 673 -24.73 -7.63 14.62
CA GLU A 673 -23.90 -6.43 14.64
C GLU A 673 -24.27 -5.52 13.45
N VAL A 674 -24.30 -4.22 13.67
CA VAL A 674 -24.45 -3.18 12.65
C VAL A 674 -23.16 -2.40 12.56
N SER A 675 -22.68 -2.20 11.35
CA SER A 675 -21.51 -1.37 11.09
C SER A 675 -21.84 -0.31 10.04
N ALA A 676 -21.29 0.88 10.22
CA ALA A 676 -21.44 2.00 9.30
C ALA A 676 -20.11 2.70 9.08
N SER A 677 -19.89 3.16 7.86
CA SER A 677 -18.81 4.09 7.53
C SER A 677 -19.35 5.26 6.73
N TRP A 678 -18.97 6.47 7.12
CA TRP A 678 -19.31 7.69 6.40
C TRP A 678 -18.03 8.45 6.07
N ILE A 679 -17.95 8.92 4.83
CA ILE A 679 -16.80 9.63 4.30
C ILE A 679 -17.32 10.93 3.69
N TYR A 680 -16.61 12.02 3.94
CA TYR A 680 -16.76 13.30 3.24
C TYR A 680 -15.39 13.82 2.83
N GLY A 681 -15.28 14.31 1.62
CA GLY A 681 -14.07 14.99 1.15
C GLY A 681 -14.42 16.10 0.17
N THR A 682 -13.77 17.25 0.30
CA THR A 682 -13.86 18.30 -0.71
C THR A 682 -13.29 17.81 -2.05
N GLY A 683 -13.75 18.39 -3.15
CA GLY A 683 -13.35 17.96 -4.49
C GLY A 683 -11.85 18.02 -4.73
N THR A 684 -11.31 17.03 -5.44
CA THR A 684 -9.93 16.99 -5.92
C THR A 684 -9.68 18.02 -7.02
N ALA A 685 -8.42 18.32 -7.27
CA ALA A 685 -8.00 19.31 -8.25
C ALA A 685 -7.88 18.70 -9.66
N HIS A 686 -8.44 19.37 -10.65
CA HIS A 686 -8.47 18.93 -12.04
C HIS A 686 -8.02 20.02 -13.01
N THR A 687 -7.40 19.61 -14.10
CA THR A 687 -7.09 20.46 -15.24
C THR A 687 -8.21 20.30 -16.26
N LEU A 688 -8.99 21.34 -16.48
CA LEU A 688 -10.06 21.39 -17.48
C LEU A 688 -9.95 22.69 -18.27
N PRO A 689 -10.27 22.70 -19.58
CA PRO A 689 -10.31 23.93 -20.35
C PRO A 689 -11.42 24.85 -19.84
N THR A 690 -11.09 26.13 -19.67
CA THR A 690 -11.96 27.18 -19.17
C THR A 690 -12.57 27.97 -20.29
N GLU A 691 -11.86 28.13 -21.39
CA GLU A 691 -12.25 28.88 -22.56
C GLU A 691 -11.91 28.13 -23.85
N ARG A 692 -12.50 28.60 -24.93
CA ARG A 692 -12.30 28.04 -26.24
C ARG A 692 -12.30 29.18 -27.27
N TYR A 693 -11.41 29.08 -28.21
CA TYR A 693 -11.35 30.05 -29.34
C TYR A 693 -10.99 29.32 -30.64
N TYR A 694 -11.40 29.93 -31.74
CA TYR A 694 -11.00 29.46 -33.05
C TYR A 694 -9.61 30.00 -33.35
N GLY A 695 -8.64 29.11 -33.50
CA GLY A 695 -7.32 29.50 -33.99
C GLY A 695 -7.42 29.91 -35.47
N SER A 696 -6.76 31.01 -35.82
CA SER A 696 -6.53 31.31 -37.23
C SER A 696 -5.61 30.23 -37.82
N GLY A 697 -6.21 29.25 -38.50
CA GLY A 697 -5.45 28.17 -39.10
C GLY A 697 -4.48 28.71 -40.14
N TYR A 698 -3.18 28.61 -39.85
CA TYR A 698 -2.20 28.62 -40.94
C TYR A 698 -2.45 27.33 -41.74
N GLN A 699 -2.97 27.48 -42.96
CA GLN A 699 -2.95 26.42 -43.92
C GLN A 699 -1.48 26.07 -44.17
N HIS A 700 -1.02 24.94 -43.63
CA HIS A 700 0.17 24.31 -44.18
C HIS A 700 -0.19 23.85 -45.58
N PHE A 701 0.25 24.61 -46.56
CA PHE A 701 0.40 24.13 -47.92
C PHE A 701 1.44 23.01 -47.91
N GLY A 702 1.01 21.80 -47.64
CA GLY A 702 1.80 20.63 -47.96
C GLY A 702 1.90 20.57 -49.46
N MET A 703 3.12 20.69 -50.02
CA MET A 703 3.35 20.36 -51.40
C MET A 703 2.99 18.89 -51.63
N ALA A 704 1.89 18.66 -52.31
CA ALA A 704 1.54 17.36 -52.83
C ALA A 704 2.51 17.04 -53.95
N PHE A 705 3.43 16.11 -53.76
CA PHE A 705 4.16 15.51 -54.86
C PHE A 705 3.17 14.59 -55.61
N SER A 706 2.72 15.06 -56.78
CA SER A 706 1.89 14.29 -57.68
C SER A 706 2.74 13.32 -58.47
N GLY A 707 2.69 12.04 -58.15
CA GLY A 707 3.02 10.91 -59.01
C GLY A 707 1.77 10.44 -59.78
N PRO A 708 1.93 9.86 -60.97
CA PRO A 708 0.83 9.67 -61.91
C PRO A 708 -0.24 8.67 -61.55
N ASN A 709 -0.32 8.10 -60.36
CA ASN A 709 -1.33 7.08 -59.99
C ASN A 709 -1.86 7.16 -58.57
N TYR A 710 -1.85 8.33 -57.90
CA TYR A 710 -2.48 8.49 -56.60
C TYR A 710 -3.67 9.43 -56.67
N TYR A 711 -4.88 8.91 -56.56
CA TYR A 711 -6.06 9.69 -56.27
C TYR A 711 -5.95 10.11 -54.78
N ALA A 712 -5.40 11.28 -54.51
CA ALA A 712 -5.51 11.92 -53.22
C ALA A 712 -6.99 12.24 -52.95
N PHE A 713 -7.63 11.52 -52.08
CA PHE A 713 -8.87 11.97 -51.46
C PHE A 713 -8.52 13.22 -50.65
N LEU A 714 -8.64 14.36 -51.23
CA LEU A 714 -8.81 15.64 -50.55
C LEU A 714 -10.22 15.64 -49.98
N GLY A 715 -10.44 14.90 -48.90
CA GLY A 715 -11.53 15.19 -48.02
C GLY A 715 -11.31 16.59 -47.49
N SER A 716 -12.20 17.53 -47.83
CA SER A 716 -12.32 18.82 -47.20
C SER A 716 -12.80 18.62 -45.75
N ASN A 717 -11.96 18.07 -44.90
CA ASN A 717 -12.09 18.27 -43.48
C ASN A 717 -11.65 19.70 -43.21
N GLU A 718 -12.61 20.65 -43.17
CA GLU A 718 -12.45 21.90 -42.47
C GLU A 718 -12.00 21.50 -41.04
N PHE A 719 -10.71 21.48 -40.80
CA PHE A 719 -10.17 21.57 -39.46
C PHE A 719 -10.57 22.99 -38.97
N SER A 720 -11.78 23.10 -38.43
CA SER A 720 -12.10 24.20 -37.56
C SER A 720 -11.19 24.01 -36.35
N GLY A 721 -10.07 24.73 -36.35
CA GLY A 721 -9.07 24.63 -35.31
C GLY A 721 -9.60 25.24 -34.01
N GLU A 722 -10.52 24.55 -33.38
CA GLU A 722 -10.94 24.91 -32.03
C GLU A 722 -9.78 24.61 -31.08
N LEU A 723 -9.25 25.64 -30.47
CA LEU A 723 -8.23 25.58 -29.44
C LEU A 723 -8.89 25.69 -28.06
N GLU A 724 -8.47 24.88 -27.14
CA GLU A 724 -8.93 24.93 -25.76
C GLU A 724 -7.91 25.68 -24.90
N HIS A 725 -8.36 26.67 -24.17
CA HIS A 725 -7.54 27.42 -23.24
C HIS A 725 -7.65 26.83 -21.83
N ILE A 726 -6.51 26.62 -21.20
CA ILE A 726 -6.38 26.18 -19.82
C ILE A 726 -5.66 27.29 -19.05
N ASP A 727 -6.35 27.96 -18.15
CA ASP A 727 -5.78 29.06 -17.38
C ASP A 727 -4.65 28.60 -16.47
N SER A 728 -4.84 27.49 -15.79
CA SER A 728 -3.88 26.97 -14.84
C SER A 728 -4.09 25.46 -14.61
N ARG A 729 -2.99 24.77 -14.39
CA ARG A 729 -3.00 23.34 -14.09
C ARG A 729 -3.71 23.09 -12.75
N ASN A 730 -4.62 22.09 -12.70
CA ASN A 730 -5.34 21.66 -11.52
C ASN A 730 -6.10 22.80 -10.79
N SER A 731 -6.58 23.81 -11.52
CA SER A 731 -7.26 24.99 -10.96
C SER A 731 -8.72 24.74 -10.62
N ILE A 732 -9.35 23.75 -11.24
CA ILE A 732 -10.77 23.46 -11.07
C ILE A 732 -10.96 22.36 -10.01
N ARG A 733 -11.90 22.59 -9.09
CA ARG A 733 -12.27 21.61 -8.07
C ARG A 733 -13.43 20.74 -8.55
N ALA A 734 -13.28 19.42 -8.41
CA ALA A 734 -14.39 18.50 -8.58
C ALA A 734 -15.52 18.80 -7.56
N ALA A 735 -16.70 18.25 -7.80
CA ALA A 735 -17.76 18.26 -6.80
C ALA A 735 -17.33 17.46 -5.56
N ASP A 736 -17.79 17.90 -4.38
CA ASP A 736 -17.51 17.23 -3.12
C ASP A 736 -17.96 15.78 -3.15
N TYR A 737 -17.12 14.93 -2.59
CA TYR A 737 -17.35 13.50 -2.43
C TYR A 737 -17.94 13.23 -1.05
N HIS A 738 -19.02 12.48 -0.96
CA HIS A 738 -19.46 11.87 0.30
C HIS A 738 -20.26 10.60 0.09
N ARG A 739 -20.18 9.68 1.06
CA ARG A 739 -20.80 8.36 0.97
C ARG A 739 -21.06 7.80 2.35
N LEU A 740 -22.20 7.15 2.50
CA LEU A 740 -22.52 6.31 3.65
C LEU A 740 -22.64 4.86 3.21
N ASP A 741 -21.92 3.99 3.89
CA ASP A 741 -21.99 2.54 3.72
C ASP A 741 -22.47 1.92 5.03
N VAL A 742 -23.34 0.91 4.94
CA VAL A 742 -23.91 0.22 6.11
C VAL A 742 -23.85 -1.27 5.88
N SER A 743 -23.56 -2.03 6.92
CA SER A 743 -23.63 -3.49 6.88
C SER A 743 -24.29 -4.05 8.14
N PHE A 744 -25.00 -5.15 7.95
CA PHE A 744 -25.64 -5.96 9.00
C PHE A 744 -24.97 -7.33 8.99
N CYS A 745 -24.46 -7.73 10.13
CA CYS A 745 -23.79 -9.00 10.28
C CYS A 745 -24.56 -9.90 11.23
N ARG A 746 -24.75 -11.18 10.83
CA ARG A 746 -25.36 -12.21 11.68
C ARG A 746 -24.40 -13.37 11.85
N THR A 747 -23.97 -13.58 13.09
CA THR A 747 -23.12 -14.70 13.49
C THR A 747 -23.95 -15.85 14.04
N LYS A 748 -23.60 -17.07 13.67
CA LYS A 748 -24.23 -18.30 14.18
C LYS A 748 -23.18 -19.36 14.47
N GLN A 749 -23.10 -19.78 15.73
CA GLN A 749 -22.30 -20.92 16.13
C GLN A 749 -22.91 -22.22 15.59
N ARG A 750 -22.07 -23.08 15.05
CA ARG A 750 -22.38 -24.40 14.47
C ARG A 750 -21.58 -25.48 15.17
N LYS A 751 -21.94 -26.75 14.98
CA LYS A 751 -21.17 -27.88 15.53
C LYS A 751 -19.74 -27.99 14.97
N TRP A 752 -19.53 -27.47 13.74
CA TRP A 752 -18.26 -27.54 13.03
C TRP A 752 -17.45 -26.21 13.13
N GLY A 753 -18.01 -25.17 13.75
CA GLY A 753 -17.38 -23.86 13.83
C GLY A 753 -18.36 -22.70 13.78
N GLU A 754 -17.98 -21.60 13.21
CA GLU A 754 -18.81 -20.38 13.10
C GLU A 754 -19.25 -20.14 11.65
N GLY A 755 -20.47 -19.71 11.46
CA GLY A 755 -20.98 -19.20 10.18
C GLY A 755 -21.51 -17.78 10.34
N LYS A 756 -21.18 -16.91 9.40
CA LYS A 756 -21.47 -15.48 9.43
C LYS A 756 -22.07 -15.02 8.11
N TRP A 757 -23.25 -14.37 8.15
CA TRP A 757 -23.83 -13.65 7.02
C TRP A 757 -23.60 -12.17 7.20
N THR A 758 -23.07 -11.52 6.18
CA THR A 758 -22.91 -10.06 6.10
C THR A 758 -23.71 -9.53 4.93
N LEU A 759 -24.70 -8.69 5.20
CA LEU A 759 -25.48 -7.96 4.22
C LEU A 759 -25.05 -6.51 4.26
N GLY A 760 -24.60 -5.97 3.15
CA GLY A 760 -24.08 -4.60 3.04
C GLY A 760 -24.80 -3.78 1.99
N VAL A 761 -24.80 -2.49 2.18
CA VAL A 761 -25.20 -1.50 1.18
C VAL A 761 -24.13 -0.44 1.09
N TYR A 762 -23.48 -0.35 -0.06
CA TYR A 762 -22.56 0.70 -0.40
C TYR A 762 -23.32 1.89 -0.99
N ASN A 763 -22.95 3.11 -0.59
CA ASN A 763 -23.59 4.34 -1.05
C ASN A 763 -25.09 4.37 -0.80
N VAL A 764 -25.52 4.23 0.46
CA VAL A 764 -26.91 4.06 0.91
C VAL A 764 -27.86 5.12 0.33
N TYR A 765 -27.43 6.37 0.21
CA TYR A 765 -28.27 7.45 -0.34
C TYR A 765 -28.05 7.71 -1.83
N ASN A 766 -27.39 6.78 -2.55
CA ASN A 766 -27.27 6.77 -4.00
C ASN A 766 -26.68 8.08 -4.59
N ARG A 767 -25.68 8.66 -3.94
CA ARG A 767 -25.04 9.86 -4.45
C ARG A 767 -24.21 9.53 -5.70
N LYS A 768 -24.37 10.34 -6.73
CA LYS A 768 -23.54 10.28 -7.94
C LYS A 768 -22.23 11.01 -7.69
N ASN A 769 -21.28 10.35 -7.02
CA ASN A 769 -19.96 10.89 -6.79
C ASN A 769 -19.16 10.99 -8.10
N PRO A 770 -18.27 11.99 -8.25
CA PRO A 770 -17.46 12.12 -9.45
C PRO A 770 -16.37 11.04 -9.50
N PHE A 771 -16.30 10.31 -10.60
CA PHE A 771 -15.18 9.43 -10.93
C PHE A 771 -14.19 10.15 -11.84
N TYR A 772 -14.67 10.69 -12.97
CA TYR A 772 -13.91 11.61 -13.83
C TYR A 772 -14.83 12.56 -14.56
N TYR A 773 -14.24 13.63 -15.13
CA TYR A 773 -14.92 14.61 -15.96
C TYR A 773 -14.39 14.55 -17.38
N TYR A 774 -15.27 14.76 -18.35
CA TYR A 774 -14.92 14.89 -19.75
C TYR A 774 -15.85 15.90 -20.43
N ILE A 775 -15.36 16.47 -21.52
CA ILE A 775 -16.18 17.34 -22.36
C ILE A 775 -16.86 16.48 -23.42
N GLY A 776 -18.17 16.57 -23.49
CA GLY A 776 -19.00 15.85 -24.47
C GLY A 776 -20.13 16.74 -24.95
N TYR A 777 -21.09 16.16 -25.69
CA TYR A 777 -22.24 16.90 -26.21
C TYR A 777 -23.52 16.50 -25.44
N ASP A 778 -24.38 17.49 -25.15
CA ASP A 778 -25.71 17.22 -24.61
C ASP A 778 -26.67 16.68 -25.70
N MET A 779 -27.91 16.36 -25.33
CA MET A 779 -28.92 15.87 -26.29
C MET A 779 -29.37 16.91 -27.33
N ARG A 780 -29.00 18.18 -27.17
CA ARG A 780 -29.27 19.29 -28.11
C ARG A 780 -28.07 19.59 -28.99
N GLY A 781 -26.98 18.80 -28.87
CA GLY A 781 -25.74 19.03 -29.61
C GLY A 781 -24.83 20.12 -29.00
N ASN A 782 -25.17 20.68 -27.84
CA ASN A 782 -24.33 21.66 -27.19
C ASN A 782 -23.23 20.94 -26.40
N ARG A 783 -22.04 21.51 -26.44
CA ARG A 783 -20.90 20.99 -25.66
C ARG A 783 -21.16 21.23 -24.17
N ALA A 784 -20.91 20.23 -23.38
CA ALA A 784 -21.16 20.24 -21.93
C ALA A 784 -20.09 19.46 -21.17
N LEU A 785 -19.71 19.96 -20.00
CA LEU A 785 -18.90 19.20 -19.06
C LEU A 785 -19.74 18.05 -18.47
N LYS A 786 -19.34 16.83 -18.76
CA LYS A 786 -20.00 15.61 -18.26
C LYS A 786 -19.20 14.99 -17.12
N ARG A 787 -19.94 14.44 -16.18
CA ARG A 787 -19.40 13.72 -15.01
C ARG A 787 -19.79 12.25 -15.11
N VAL A 788 -18.81 11.37 -15.04
CA VAL A 788 -19.03 9.92 -14.86
C VAL A 788 -19.05 9.59 -13.38
N SER A 789 -20.00 8.78 -12.97
CA SER A 789 -20.14 8.19 -11.63
C SER A 789 -20.27 6.69 -11.79
N LEU A 790 -19.43 5.90 -11.11
CA LEU A 790 -19.38 4.45 -11.28
C LEU A 790 -20.19 3.68 -10.26
N PHE A 791 -20.30 4.18 -9.02
CA PHE A 791 -20.85 3.43 -7.89
C PHE A 791 -22.16 4.04 -7.38
N PRO A 792 -23.32 3.61 -7.94
CA PRO A 792 -24.62 3.92 -7.37
C PRO A 792 -24.83 3.19 -6.03
N LEU A 793 -26.04 3.11 -5.52
CA LEU A 793 -26.38 2.22 -4.43
C LEU A 793 -26.10 0.77 -4.85
N ILE A 794 -25.19 0.08 -4.13
CA ILE A 794 -24.79 -1.30 -4.44
C ILE A 794 -25.05 -2.18 -3.23
N PRO A 795 -26.03 -3.10 -3.29
CA PRO A 795 -26.20 -4.11 -2.25
C PRO A 795 -25.13 -5.19 -2.35
N SER A 796 -24.79 -5.81 -1.23
CA SER A 796 -23.87 -6.93 -1.18
C SER A 796 -24.33 -7.98 -0.17
N ALA A 797 -23.97 -9.23 -0.41
CA ALA A 797 -24.17 -10.34 0.50
C ALA A 797 -22.94 -11.24 0.48
N THR A 798 -22.44 -11.59 1.67
CA THR A 798 -21.28 -12.46 1.84
C THR A 798 -21.58 -13.48 2.93
N TRP A 799 -21.32 -14.74 2.66
CA TRP A 799 -21.34 -15.80 3.66
C TRP A 799 -19.89 -16.19 3.97
N SER A 800 -19.53 -16.14 5.26
CA SER A 800 -18.21 -16.52 5.74
C SER A 800 -18.34 -17.65 6.75
N PHE A 801 -17.30 -18.46 6.88
CA PHE A 801 -17.23 -19.56 7.84
C PHE A 801 -15.81 -19.72 8.41
N SER A 802 -15.73 -20.29 9.61
CA SER A 802 -14.46 -20.69 10.23
C SER A 802 -14.64 -21.98 11.05
N PHE A 803 -13.62 -22.83 11.09
CA PHE A 803 -13.63 -24.10 11.82
C PHE A 803 -12.26 -24.43 12.43
#